data_e73f744b1e14a5635a5538d8c9d2af4d
#
_entry.id   e73f744b1e14a5635a5538d8c9d2af4d
#
_cell.length_a   1.000
_cell.length_b   1.000
_cell.length_c   1.000
_cell.angle_alpha   90.00
_cell.angle_beta   90.00
_cell.angle_gamma   90.00
#
_symmetry.space_group_name_H-M   'P 1'
#
loop_
_entity.id
_entity.type
_entity.pdbx_description
1 polymer ?
#
loop_
_entity_poly.entity_id
_entity_poly.type
_entity_poly.pdbx_seq_one_letter_code
_entity_poly.pdbx_strand_id
1 'polypeptide(L)'
;MNKHFKFMIFVFLCAKLLVSSAFAEVTFAERQILNGAKINSILSFQSPERSPSSPKDLESTPSRVSSQSKLLSSHNRRWGFQHKDGIVLVLSGGGTKGLAHIGVFEELEKADIPIAAIVGTSMGGIMGGLYASGYNAAELKEHLNQVNIMEIISDRSISGAEDIGYNSAPTSKTNLVLIQKDDRRSRGFMGKQGLLQAKNLYTYLSEMTARVSVADFDDLPIPFAAIATNLQNGDTVVLREGNLASALRATMSIPGIFEPWEIDGTLLVDGGLKANLPVIEAKKMFPDHPIVAVNLSPEDISKDRGSIRSLLDVAAQSLEILMVEQIRRNVAAADLVISPKVSDFGVLDSGGYDKIIERGVEATKPQIEAIKRLLSECEDTDSCIPHLDQEPGRNLKVSALRFEGVPKNIANALYAKYGSWVGEKLDMKKLAEAIKELSRREDFSLVEARTKRVSRSDVEIVIFIERPAKYEVGINGYVGNISRDGWFSIETQIRDILMDGDVGSLEYRLGNRWGLLGRYFTPPTFQDTQFGLVLSAREEGFETRDLGTHEFERYSARLAWYKNFGRRNRFGIGYAVSRISQGDTFSGPYLSLNINTLDDPVLPTKGWSLTSDVWAPFNEVAMTHSLFQYHLPTCQEWKMVFQGGLKTGNADNIAYAAILGNREELYSLSKHPLVGDQAYWLHIGASRNMMRSWWGGVNVELFGRYGQVLKEWKNHDSWWETGIALTMPTNNFAGKVIVVYDQDGEFTFGYSFGIPRWWSGPIP
;
A
#
# COMPACT_ATOMS: atom_id res chain seq x y z
N MET A 1 40.51 20.35 20.56
CA MET A 1 39.14 19.78 20.51
C MET A 1 38.51 20.27 19.22
N ASN A 2 38.39 19.37 18.24
CA ASN A 2 38.13 19.66 16.83
C ASN A 2 36.76 20.33 16.65
N LYS A 3 36.60 21.30 15.73
CA LYS A 3 35.31 21.97 15.42
C LYS A 3 34.19 20.98 15.13
N HIS A 4 34.54 19.85 14.55
CA HIS A 4 33.61 18.72 14.27
C HIS A 4 33.06 18.08 15.54
N PHE A 5 33.87 17.99 16.60
CA PHE A 5 33.43 17.43 17.88
C PHE A 5 32.44 18.36 18.60
N LYS A 6 32.60 19.68 18.45
CA LYS A 6 31.66 20.68 19.03
C LYS A 6 30.34 20.69 18.28
N PHE A 7 30.39 20.54 16.95
CA PHE A 7 29.17 20.44 16.13
C PHE A 7 28.47 19.09 16.36
N MET A 8 29.20 18.00 16.45
CA MET A 8 28.67 16.69 16.82
C MET A 8 28.00 16.69 18.20
N ILE A 9 28.61 17.40 19.19
CA ILE A 9 27.99 17.59 20.51
C ILE A 9 26.73 18.45 20.42
N PHE A 10 26.70 19.48 19.58
CA PHE A 10 25.49 20.30 19.34
C PHE A 10 24.38 19.51 18.67
N VAL A 11 24.68 18.72 17.64
CA VAL A 11 23.72 17.84 16.98
C VAL A 11 23.28 16.71 17.91
N PHE A 12 24.21 16.14 18.71
CA PHE A 12 23.87 15.14 19.74
C PHE A 12 23.05 15.74 20.89
N LEU A 13 23.28 17.00 21.26
CA LEU A 13 22.46 17.71 22.21
C LEU A 13 21.07 18.06 21.65
N CYS A 14 20.96 18.44 20.39
CA CYS A 14 19.68 18.65 19.74
C CYS A 14 18.91 17.32 19.53
N ALA A 15 19.60 16.26 19.10
CA ALA A 15 19.02 14.92 18.99
C ALA A 15 18.68 14.36 20.41
N LYS A 16 19.54 14.61 21.41
CA LYS A 16 19.29 14.23 22.80
C LYS A 16 18.17 15.04 23.45
N LEU A 17 17.98 16.30 23.07
CA LEU A 17 16.83 17.12 23.50
C LEU A 17 15.54 16.62 22.81
N LEU A 18 15.58 16.28 21.55
CA LEU A 18 14.43 15.70 20.81
C LEU A 18 14.11 14.28 21.32
N VAL A 19 15.12 13.45 21.56
CA VAL A 19 14.97 12.10 22.09
C VAL A 19 14.66 12.15 23.60
N SER A 20 15.27 13.07 24.39
CA SER A 20 15.01 13.16 25.84
C SER A 20 13.66 13.81 26.14
N SER A 21 13.09 14.66 25.31
CA SER A 21 11.70 15.07 25.46
C SER A 21 10.74 13.90 25.21
N ALA A 22 11.01 13.05 24.22
CA ALA A 22 10.24 11.82 24.01
C ALA A 22 10.46 10.77 25.11
N PHE A 23 11.69 10.65 25.68
CA PHE A 23 11.99 9.76 26.79
C PHE A 23 11.63 10.34 28.16
N ALA A 24 11.62 11.66 28.35
CA ALA A 24 11.22 12.29 29.61
C ALA A 24 9.71 12.12 29.86
N GLU A 25 8.88 12.13 28.83
CA GLU A 25 7.47 11.77 28.96
C GLU A 25 7.27 10.28 29.28
N VAL A 26 8.12 9.39 28.75
CA VAL A 26 8.07 7.95 29.05
C VAL A 26 8.48 7.69 30.51
N THR A 27 9.54 8.32 31.01
CA THR A 27 9.97 8.16 32.41
C THR A 27 9.02 8.83 33.39
N PHE A 28 8.30 9.87 33.00
CA PHE A 28 7.30 10.50 33.87
C PHE A 28 6.05 9.62 33.97
N ALA A 29 5.61 8.97 32.85
CA ALA A 29 4.53 8.01 32.87
C ALA A 29 4.89 6.72 33.63
N GLU A 30 6.09 6.19 33.51
CA GLU A 30 6.58 5.04 34.27
C GLU A 30 6.70 5.35 35.78
N ARG A 31 7.13 6.56 36.16
CA ARG A 31 7.16 6.98 37.58
C ARG A 31 5.75 7.13 38.18
N GLN A 32 4.75 7.52 37.43
CA GLN A 32 3.35 7.52 37.88
C GLN A 32 2.80 6.10 38.08
N ILE A 33 3.18 5.16 37.22
CA ILE A 33 2.79 3.75 37.35
C ILE A 33 3.50 3.08 38.54
N LEU A 34 4.78 3.37 38.78
CA LEU A 34 5.55 2.82 39.88
C LEU A 34 5.18 3.43 41.24
N ASN A 35 4.70 4.66 41.30
CA ASN A 35 4.21 5.28 42.55
C ASN A 35 2.78 4.88 42.93
N GLY A 36 2.02 4.29 42.00
CA GLY A 36 0.67 3.75 42.28
C GLY A 36 0.64 2.30 42.78
N ALA A 37 1.75 1.57 42.65
CA ALA A 37 1.85 0.17 43.04
C ALA A 37 2.79 0.03 44.27
N LYS A 38 2.25 0.21 45.47
CA LYS A 38 2.89 -0.31 46.69
C LYS A 38 2.79 -1.83 46.64
N ILE A 39 3.89 -2.46 46.28
CA ILE A 39 4.10 -3.90 46.40
C ILE A 39 4.40 -4.21 47.86
N ASN A 40 3.55 -4.99 48.49
CA ASN A 40 3.93 -5.78 49.64
C ASN A 40 3.86 -7.27 49.34
N SER A 41 5.06 -7.88 49.38
CA SER A 41 5.43 -9.27 49.76
C SER A 41 4.77 -10.43 48.96
N ILE A 42 5.51 -11.05 48.10
CA ILE A 42 6.35 -12.27 48.21
C ILE A 42 5.76 -13.41 49.06
N LEU A 43 5.49 -14.54 48.33
CA LEU A 43 5.50 -15.95 48.71
C LEU A 43 4.59 -16.44 49.84
N SER A 44 3.55 -17.22 49.51
CA SER A 44 3.39 -18.59 49.97
C SER A 44 2.21 -19.32 49.29
N PHE A 45 2.48 -20.51 48.85
CA PHE A 45 1.50 -21.55 48.41
C PHE A 45 0.60 -21.93 49.62
N GLN A 46 -0.71 -22.04 49.36
CA GLN A 46 -1.60 -23.12 49.84
C GLN A 46 -3.06 -22.80 49.53
N SER A 47 -3.73 -23.68 48.82
CA SER A 47 -5.21 -23.83 48.75
C SER A 47 -5.66 -24.81 49.87
N PRO A 48 -6.95 -25.13 50.14
CA PRO A 48 -8.24 -24.55 49.69
C PRO A 48 -9.29 -24.39 50.83
N GLU A 49 -10.51 -23.99 50.47
CA GLU A 49 -11.84 -24.37 51.02
C GLU A 49 -12.77 -23.26 51.52
N ARG A 50 -13.95 -23.29 50.88
CA ARG A 50 -15.35 -23.06 51.33
C ARG A 50 -15.88 -21.66 51.63
N SER A 51 -16.91 -21.37 50.87
CA SER A 51 -18.08 -20.46 50.94
C SER A 51 -18.86 -20.45 52.30
N PRO A 52 -20.00 -19.72 52.49
CA PRO A 52 -20.53 -18.53 51.82
C PRO A 52 -21.12 -17.47 52.79
N SER A 53 -21.36 -16.25 52.39
CA SER A 53 -22.49 -15.42 52.88
C SER A 53 -22.71 -14.19 51.99
N SER A 54 -23.97 -13.93 51.73
CA SER A 54 -24.62 -12.94 50.88
C SER A 54 -24.78 -11.56 51.57
N PRO A 55 -25.53 -10.62 50.99
CA PRO A 55 -25.10 -9.46 50.23
C PRO A 55 -25.45 -8.12 50.89
N LYS A 56 -24.82 -7.00 50.48
CA LYS A 56 -25.43 -5.66 50.55
C LYS A 56 -24.71 -4.65 49.66
N ASP A 57 -25.52 -4.13 48.78
CA ASP A 57 -25.56 -2.78 48.20
C ASP A 57 -24.25 -2.00 47.97
N LEU A 58 -23.87 -1.86 46.72
CA LEU A 58 -23.08 -0.71 46.20
C LEU A 58 -23.57 -0.36 44.80
N GLU A 59 -24.01 0.87 44.68
CA GLU A 59 -24.56 1.52 43.50
C GLU A 59 -23.65 1.40 42.27
N SER A 60 -24.27 1.09 41.16
CA SER A 60 -23.64 0.89 39.84
C SER A 60 -23.42 2.19 39.13
N THR A 61 -22.15 2.51 38.81
CA THR A 61 -21.78 3.35 37.68
C THR A 61 -21.92 2.54 36.39
N PRO A 62 -22.47 3.10 35.31
CA PRO A 62 -22.72 2.32 34.10
C PRO A 62 -21.41 2.06 33.36
N SER A 63 -20.99 0.81 33.34
CA SER A 63 -19.88 0.29 32.56
C SER A 63 -20.22 0.27 31.06
N ARG A 64 -19.26 0.67 30.26
CA ARG A 64 -19.20 0.60 28.78
C ARG A 64 -19.32 -0.85 28.24
N VAL A 65 -20.43 -1.50 28.37
CA VAL A 65 -20.67 -2.89 27.89
C VAL A 65 -21.82 -2.93 26.86
N SER A 66 -22.22 -1.79 26.25
CA SER A 66 -23.41 -1.80 25.39
C SER A 66 -23.18 -1.98 23.90
N SER A 67 -21.92 -2.03 23.41
CA SER A 67 -21.65 -2.18 21.98
C SER A 67 -21.49 -3.63 21.50
N GLN A 68 -21.07 -4.55 22.39
CA GLN A 68 -20.97 -5.98 22.02
C GLN A 68 -22.31 -6.68 21.85
N SER A 69 -23.39 -6.20 22.52
CA SER A 69 -24.71 -6.79 22.40
C SER A 69 -25.45 -6.45 21.10
N LYS A 70 -25.05 -5.39 20.39
CA LYS A 70 -25.71 -4.98 19.13
C LYS A 70 -25.25 -5.77 17.91
N LEU A 71 -23.98 -6.20 17.85
CA LEU A 71 -23.49 -7.10 16.78
C LEU A 71 -24.11 -8.51 16.94
N LEU A 72 -24.34 -8.97 18.16
CA LEU A 72 -25.02 -10.26 18.44
C LEU A 72 -26.52 -10.21 18.22
N SER A 73 -27.18 -9.03 18.34
CA SER A 73 -28.63 -8.88 18.13
C SER A 73 -29.03 -8.88 16.64
N SER A 74 -28.11 -8.74 15.72
CA SER A 74 -28.39 -8.88 14.28
C SER A 74 -28.68 -10.32 13.85
N HIS A 75 -28.31 -11.32 14.66
CA HIS A 75 -28.57 -12.74 14.38
C HIS A 75 -30.07 -13.15 14.46
N ASN A 76 -30.95 -12.30 14.99
CA ASN A 76 -32.38 -12.60 15.15
C ASN A 76 -33.29 -11.75 14.25
N ARG A 77 -32.79 -11.01 13.29
CA ARG A 77 -33.66 -10.38 12.29
C ARG A 77 -34.16 -11.46 11.33
N ARG A 78 -35.44 -11.71 11.32
CA ARG A 78 -36.11 -12.48 10.27
C ARG A 78 -35.89 -11.72 8.97
N TRP A 79 -35.26 -12.37 8.01
CA TRP A 79 -35.06 -11.85 6.67
C TRP A 79 -36.44 -11.63 6.02
N GLY A 80 -36.74 -10.41 5.64
CA GLY A 80 -37.92 -10.10 4.85
C GLY A 80 -37.58 -10.21 3.38
N PHE A 81 -37.48 -11.45 2.86
CA PHE A 81 -37.08 -11.65 1.45
C PHE A 81 -38.16 -11.25 0.48
N GLN A 82 -37.75 -10.54 -0.56
CA GLN A 82 -38.55 -10.25 -1.75
C GLN A 82 -38.37 -11.30 -2.87
N HIS A 83 -37.33 -12.13 -2.84
CA HIS A 83 -37.11 -13.21 -3.79
C HIS A 83 -37.17 -14.56 -3.08
N LYS A 84 -38.33 -15.22 -3.11
CA LYS A 84 -38.49 -16.57 -2.58
C LYS A 84 -37.95 -17.66 -3.53
N ASP A 85 -37.76 -17.34 -4.79
CA ASP A 85 -37.40 -18.30 -5.81
C ASP A 85 -35.92 -18.13 -6.19
N GLY A 86 -35.09 -19.13 -5.91
CA GLY A 86 -33.69 -19.12 -6.28
C GLY A 86 -32.79 -19.87 -5.33
N ILE A 87 -31.55 -20.09 -5.77
CA ILE A 87 -30.50 -20.70 -4.94
C ILE A 87 -29.83 -19.66 -4.04
N VAL A 88 -29.35 -20.06 -2.88
CA VAL A 88 -28.34 -19.32 -2.15
C VAL A 88 -26.96 -19.76 -2.60
N LEU A 89 -26.23 -18.83 -3.22
CA LEU A 89 -24.92 -19.11 -3.76
C LEU A 89 -23.86 -18.83 -2.69
N VAL A 90 -23.09 -19.84 -2.31
CA VAL A 90 -22.04 -19.75 -1.28
C VAL A 90 -20.68 -19.83 -1.93
N LEU A 91 -19.86 -18.78 -1.75
CA LEU A 91 -18.59 -18.60 -2.45
C LEU A 91 -17.41 -18.70 -1.47
N SER A 92 -16.52 -19.66 -1.70
CA SER A 92 -15.33 -19.84 -0.84
C SER A 92 -14.26 -18.80 -1.10
N GLY A 93 -13.40 -18.58 -0.10
CA GLY A 93 -12.13 -17.87 -0.27
C GLY A 93 -11.14 -18.69 -1.09
N GLY A 94 -10.10 -18.01 -1.60
CA GLY A 94 -9.05 -18.67 -2.40
C GLY A 94 -8.03 -17.72 -3.05
N GLY A 95 -8.06 -16.42 -2.71
CA GLY A 95 -7.20 -15.41 -3.36
C GLY A 95 -7.43 -15.39 -4.86
N THR A 96 -6.37 -15.40 -5.68
CA THR A 96 -6.46 -15.37 -7.15
C THR A 96 -7.33 -16.50 -7.74
N LYS A 97 -7.36 -17.68 -7.09
CA LYS A 97 -8.25 -18.80 -7.48
C LYS A 97 -9.72 -18.39 -7.50
N GLY A 98 -10.11 -17.38 -6.68
CA GLY A 98 -11.48 -16.85 -6.62
C GLY A 98 -11.99 -16.22 -7.89
N LEU A 99 -11.13 -15.95 -8.88
CA LEU A 99 -11.54 -15.52 -10.22
C LEU A 99 -12.36 -16.60 -10.96
N ALA A 100 -12.28 -17.88 -10.53
CA ALA A 100 -13.13 -18.94 -11.04
C ALA A 100 -14.62 -18.68 -10.78
N HIS A 101 -14.97 -17.89 -9.74
CA HIS A 101 -16.36 -17.49 -9.49
C HIS A 101 -16.99 -16.73 -10.66
N ILE A 102 -16.18 -15.98 -11.45
CA ILE A 102 -16.68 -15.29 -12.65
C ILE A 102 -17.18 -16.30 -13.68
N GLY A 103 -16.46 -17.42 -13.89
CA GLY A 103 -16.89 -18.48 -14.78
C GLY A 103 -18.13 -19.21 -14.25
N VAL A 104 -18.29 -19.30 -12.92
CA VAL A 104 -19.53 -19.81 -12.32
C VAL A 104 -20.70 -18.88 -12.61
N PHE A 105 -20.55 -17.57 -12.42
CA PHE A 105 -21.59 -16.58 -12.74
C PHE A 105 -21.97 -16.63 -14.21
N GLU A 106 -20.98 -16.73 -15.11
CA GLU A 106 -21.22 -16.80 -16.56
C GLU A 106 -22.14 -17.97 -16.94
N GLU A 107 -21.94 -19.17 -16.36
CA GLU A 107 -22.78 -20.33 -16.65
C GLU A 107 -24.16 -20.27 -15.97
N LEU A 108 -24.24 -19.68 -14.76
CA LEU A 108 -25.52 -19.44 -14.10
C LEU A 108 -26.36 -18.40 -14.87
N GLU A 109 -25.75 -17.33 -15.37
CA GLU A 109 -26.39 -16.33 -16.25
C GLU A 109 -26.91 -16.94 -17.53
N LYS A 110 -26.08 -17.74 -18.24
CA LYS A 110 -26.49 -18.43 -19.51
C LYS A 110 -27.65 -19.40 -19.31
N ALA A 111 -27.77 -19.96 -18.11
CA ALA A 111 -28.82 -20.94 -17.80
C ALA A 111 -30.05 -20.32 -17.12
N ASP A 112 -30.07 -18.97 -16.97
CA ASP A 112 -31.12 -18.20 -16.29
C ASP A 112 -31.44 -18.74 -14.88
N ILE A 113 -30.38 -19.14 -14.10
CA ILE A 113 -30.56 -19.63 -12.73
C ILE A 113 -30.80 -18.45 -11.80
N PRO A 114 -31.95 -18.38 -11.10
CA PRO A 114 -32.25 -17.33 -10.14
C PRO A 114 -31.38 -17.49 -8.87
N ILE A 115 -30.82 -16.37 -8.38
CA ILE A 115 -30.03 -16.34 -7.16
C ILE A 115 -30.78 -15.51 -6.10
N ALA A 116 -31.22 -16.17 -5.03
CA ALA A 116 -31.94 -15.55 -3.92
C ALA A 116 -31.03 -14.73 -3.00
N ALA A 117 -29.81 -15.20 -2.78
CA ALA A 117 -28.80 -14.50 -1.99
C ALA A 117 -27.38 -15.02 -2.28
N ILE A 118 -26.37 -14.22 -1.90
CA ILE A 118 -24.96 -14.61 -2.00
C ILE A 118 -24.30 -14.48 -0.63
N VAL A 119 -23.55 -15.50 -0.22
CA VAL A 119 -22.73 -15.48 1.00
C VAL A 119 -21.30 -15.83 0.62
N GLY A 120 -20.35 -14.93 0.91
CA GLY A 120 -18.98 -15.09 0.42
C GLY A 120 -17.91 -14.82 1.46
N THR A 121 -16.78 -15.52 1.34
CA THR A 121 -15.59 -15.33 2.15
C THR A 121 -14.41 -14.89 1.29
N SER A 122 -13.60 -13.92 1.75
CA SER A 122 -12.36 -13.49 1.08
C SER A 122 -12.63 -13.10 -0.39
N MET A 123 -11.92 -13.67 -1.37
CA MET A 123 -12.18 -13.39 -2.77
C MET A 123 -13.60 -13.79 -3.22
N GLY A 124 -14.19 -14.83 -2.61
CA GLY A 124 -15.61 -15.16 -2.83
C GLY A 124 -16.54 -14.06 -2.32
N GLY A 125 -16.18 -13.40 -1.22
CA GLY A 125 -16.85 -12.19 -0.73
C GLY A 125 -16.74 -11.02 -1.70
N ILE A 126 -15.52 -10.77 -2.26
CA ILE A 126 -15.30 -9.69 -3.25
C ILE A 126 -16.10 -9.95 -4.52
N MET A 127 -15.92 -11.10 -5.14
CA MET A 127 -16.63 -11.43 -6.39
C MET A 127 -18.13 -11.47 -6.18
N GLY A 128 -18.60 -12.09 -5.09
CA GLY A 128 -20.01 -12.17 -4.74
C GLY A 128 -20.62 -10.80 -4.44
N GLY A 129 -19.92 -9.94 -3.70
CA GLY A 129 -20.41 -8.59 -3.37
C GLY A 129 -20.47 -7.66 -4.57
N LEU A 130 -19.52 -7.75 -5.51
CA LEU A 130 -19.54 -7.01 -6.76
C LEU A 130 -20.68 -7.53 -7.66
N TYR A 131 -20.83 -8.83 -7.79
CA TYR A 131 -21.94 -9.43 -8.53
C TYR A 131 -23.29 -9.06 -7.94
N ALA A 132 -23.43 -9.13 -6.60
CA ALA A 132 -24.63 -8.71 -5.89
C ALA A 132 -24.97 -7.22 -6.07
N SER A 133 -23.96 -6.39 -6.35
CA SER A 133 -24.12 -4.96 -6.68
C SER A 133 -24.62 -4.72 -8.11
N GLY A 134 -24.88 -5.78 -8.90
CA GLY A 134 -25.41 -5.71 -10.24
C GLY A 134 -24.35 -5.67 -11.35
N TYR A 135 -23.13 -6.11 -11.09
CA TYR A 135 -22.19 -6.47 -12.16
C TYR A 135 -22.55 -7.84 -12.73
N ASN A 136 -22.42 -8.01 -14.04
CA ASN A 136 -22.49 -9.32 -14.67
C ASN A 136 -21.08 -9.93 -14.86
N ALA A 137 -21.02 -11.20 -15.23
CA ALA A 137 -19.74 -11.92 -15.41
C ALA A 137 -18.84 -11.26 -16.47
N ALA A 138 -19.42 -10.75 -17.57
CA ALA A 138 -18.68 -10.08 -18.63
C ALA A 138 -18.06 -8.76 -18.16
N GLU A 139 -18.82 -7.93 -17.43
CA GLU A 139 -18.33 -6.68 -16.84
C GLU A 139 -17.19 -6.94 -15.84
N LEU A 140 -17.31 -7.95 -14.98
CA LEU A 140 -16.25 -8.32 -14.04
C LEU A 140 -14.97 -8.76 -14.76
N LYS A 141 -15.10 -9.55 -15.83
CA LYS A 141 -13.96 -9.98 -16.65
C LYS A 141 -13.31 -8.80 -17.37
N GLU A 142 -14.09 -7.86 -17.89
CA GLU A 142 -13.58 -6.64 -18.53
C GLU A 142 -12.79 -5.77 -17.53
N HIS A 143 -13.32 -5.55 -16.33
CA HIS A 143 -12.62 -4.82 -15.28
C HIS A 143 -11.28 -5.47 -14.90
N LEU A 144 -11.22 -6.80 -14.80
CA LEU A 144 -9.96 -7.51 -14.54
C LEU A 144 -8.90 -7.27 -15.61
N ASN A 145 -9.30 -7.19 -16.87
CA ASN A 145 -8.38 -6.96 -17.99
C ASN A 145 -7.85 -5.51 -18.03
N GLN A 146 -8.59 -4.56 -17.46
CA GLN A 146 -8.20 -3.14 -17.42
C GLN A 146 -7.33 -2.78 -16.23
N VAL A 147 -7.23 -3.65 -15.22
CA VAL A 147 -6.68 -3.35 -13.93
C VAL A 147 -5.43 -4.19 -13.65
N ASN A 148 -4.40 -3.52 -13.11
CA ASN A 148 -3.24 -4.22 -12.57
C ASN A 148 -3.52 -4.61 -11.11
N ILE A 149 -3.96 -5.86 -10.89
CA ILE A 149 -4.28 -6.37 -9.54
C ILE A 149 -3.10 -6.19 -8.57
N MET A 150 -1.85 -6.35 -9.04
CA MET A 150 -0.67 -6.20 -8.19
C MET A 150 -0.46 -4.75 -7.73
N GLU A 151 -0.83 -3.77 -8.55
CA GLU A 151 -0.80 -2.35 -8.17
C GLU A 151 -1.87 -2.04 -7.12
N ILE A 152 -3.04 -2.63 -7.26
CA ILE A 152 -4.15 -2.45 -6.32
C ILE A 152 -3.86 -3.07 -4.96
N ILE A 153 -3.32 -4.29 -4.94
CA ILE A 153 -3.00 -5.00 -3.69
C ILE A 153 -1.79 -4.37 -2.99
N SER A 154 -0.81 -3.88 -3.76
CA SER A 154 0.38 -3.26 -3.19
C SER A 154 0.07 -1.88 -2.64
N ASP A 155 0.63 -1.56 -1.46
CA ASP A 155 0.58 -0.19 -0.88
C ASP A 155 1.58 0.74 -1.57
N ARG A 156 1.95 0.45 -2.81
CA ARG A 156 2.83 1.32 -3.58
C ARG A 156 2.17 2.66 -3.68
N SER A 157 2.86 3.68 -3.18
CA SER A 157 2.36 5.04 -3.29
C SER A 157 2.16 5.36 -4.77
N ILE A 158 0.92 5.74 -5.09
CA ILE A 158 0.58 6.24 -6.42
C ILE A 158 1.17 7.66 -6.59
N SER A 159 1.64 8.27 -5.50
CA SER A 159 2.34 9.54 -5.53
C SER A 159 3.80 9.34 -5.96
N GLY A 160 4.06 9.38 -7.26
CA GLY A 160 5.40 9.24 -7.83
C GLY A 160 6.37 10.39 -7.57
N ALA A 161 6.06 11.27 -6.61
CA ALA A 161 6.98 12.29 -6.12
C ALA A 161 8.11 11.70 -5.26
N GLU A 162 8.02 10.43 -4.86
CA GLU A 162 8.96 9.81 -3.92
C GLU A 162 10.20 9.19 -4.59
N ASP A 163 10.14 8.87 -5.89
CA ASP A 163 11.15 7.98 -6.47
C ASP A 163 12.29 8.69 -7.23
N ILE A 164 12.16 9.96 -7.61
CA ILE A 164 13.10 10.55 -8.55
C ILE A 164 13.71 11.90 -8.10
N GLY A 165 13.18 12.55 -7.11
CA GLY A 165 13.71 13.82 -6.59
C GLY A 165 14.04 13.72 -5.11
N TYR A 166 15.11 13.03 -4.78
CA TYR A 166 15.47 12.65 -3.42
C TYR A 166 15.44 13.79 -2.41
N ASN A 167 15.74 14.98 -2.89
CA ASN A 167 15.83 16.17 -2.05
C ASN A 167 14.53 16.97 -1.97
N SER A 168 13.51 16.59 -2.71
CA SER A 168 12.26 17.34 -2.80
C SER A 168 11.02 16.59 -2.27
N ALA A 169 11.15 15.35 -1.84
CA ALA A 169 10.05 14.61 -1.22
C ALA A 169 9.92 14.98 0.27
N PRO A 170 8.69 15.18 0.80
CA PRO A 170 8.48 15.48 2.21
C PRO A 170 8.88 14.32 3.12
N THR A 171 8.76 13.10 2.63
CA THR A 171 9.15 11.90 3.36
C THR A 171 10.02 11.03 2.47
N SER A 172 11.17 10.57 2.97
CA SER A 172 11.81 9.43 2.35
C SER A 172 11.12 8.16 2.88
N LYS A 173 10.76 7.25 2.01
CA LYS A 173 10.36 5.92 2.48
C LYS A 173 11.59 5.22 3.03
N THR A 174 11.59 4.93 4.31
CA THR A 174 12.58 4.06 4.91
C THR A 174 12.39 2.65 4.33
N ASN A 175 13.49 2.00 3.94
CA ASN A 175 13.42 0.65 3.39
C ASN A 175 12.80 -0.33 4.38
N LEU A 176 13.08 -0.14 5.67
CA LEU A 176 12.52 -0.94 6.74
C LEU A 176 12.16 -0.04 7.92
N VAL A 177 10.87 0.11 8.17
CA VAL A 177 10.37 0.77 9.39
C VAL A 177 10.49 -0.21 10.55
N LEU A 178 11.30 0.15 11.54
CA LEU A 178 11.53 -0.68 12.72
C LEU A 178 10.49 -0.40 13.82
N ILE A 179 10.18 0.86 14.04
CA ILE A 179 9.39 1.30 15.19
C ILE A 179 8.48 2.43 14.76
N GLN A 180 7.22 2.33 15.17
CA GLN A 180 6.21 3.38 15.02
C GLN A 180 5.57 3.67 16.36
N LYS A 181 5.28 4.94 16.65
CA LYS A 181 4.49 5.35 17.81
C LYS A 181 3.39 6.31 17.35
N ASP A 182 2.16 5.94 17.65
CA ASP A 182 0.99 6.79 17.47
C ASP A 182 0.48 7.24 18.85
N ASP A 183 0.46 8.55 19.10
CA ASP A 183 -0.03 9.12 20.36
C ASP A 183 -1.53 8.85 20.59
N ARG A 184 -2.29 8.60 19.54
CA ARG A 184 -3.74 8.36 19.64
C ARG A 184 -4.09 6.97 20.12
N ARG A 185 -3.21 5.99 19.96
CA ARG A 185 -3.39 4.59 20.42
C ARG A 185 -2.61 4.30 21.69
N SER A 186 -2.32 5.26 22.53
CA SER A 186 -1.84 5.17 23.94
C SER A 186 -0.98 3.95 24.35
N ARG A 187 -0.44 3.18 23.44
CA ARG A 187 0.29 1.94 23.69
C ARG A 187 1.60 1.96 22.90
N GLY A 188 2.70 2.23 23.57
CA GLY A 188 4.09 2.01 23.20
C GLY A 188 4.48 1.97 21.70
N PHE A 189 5.73 1.75 21.44
CA PHE A 189 6.23 1.50 20.08
C PHE A 189 5.68 0.16 19.57
N MET A 190 5.02 0.17 18.43
CA MET A 190 4.44 -1.02 17.79
C MET A 190 5.04 -1.22 16.41
N GLY A 191 5.33 -2.46 16.04
CA GLY A 191 5.58 -2.85 14.65
C GLY A 191 4.29 -2.81 13.82
N LYS A 192 4.40 -2.83 12.49
CA LYS A 192 3.26 -2.98 11.59
C LYS A 192 2.51 -4.30 11.88
N GLN A 193 1.17 -4.25 11.85
CA GLN A 193 0.33 -5.42 12.09
C GLN A 193 0.15 -6.32 10.86
N GLY A 194 0.63 -5.89 9.69
CA GLY A 194 0.64 -6.62 8.43
C GLY A 194 1.71 -6.07 7.49
N LEU A 195 2.01 -6.82 6.44
CA LEU A 195 2.95 -6.39 5.41
C LEU A 195 2.36 -5.27 4.54
N LEU A 196 1.04 -5.29 4.32
CA LEU A 196 0.29 -4.37 3.46
C LEU A 196 -0.94 -3.83 4.19
N GLN A 197 -1.16 -2.53 4.12
CA GLN A 197 -2.37 -1.86 4.58
C GLN A 197 -3.51 -2.01 3.55
N ALA A 198 -3.16 -2.20 2.27
CA ALA A 198 -4.05 -2.34 1.12
C ALA A 198 -5.03 -1.16 0.95
N LYS A 199 -4.53 0.05 1.14
CA LYS A 199 -5.32 1.27 0.96
C LYS A 199 -5.77 1.48 -0.50
N ASN A 200 -4.92 1.12 -1.47
CA ASN A 200 -5.27 1.20 -2.89
C ASN A 200 -6.41 0.24 -3.23
N LEU A 201 -6.39 -0.96 -2.63
CA LEU A 201 -7.47 -1.93 -2.79
C LEU A 201 -8.79 -1.40 -2.21
N TYR A 202 -8.77 -0.81 -1.01
CA TYR A 202 -9.96 -0.22 -0.44
C TYR A 202 -10.53 0.91 -1.32
N THR A 203 -9.66 1.79 -1.84
CA THR A 203 -10.07 2.85 -2.77
C THR A 203 -10.69 2.27 -4.04
N TYR A 204 -10.10 1.22 -4.62
CA TYR A 204 -10.65 0.53 -5.78
C TYR A 204 -12.01 -0.12 -5.49
N LEU A 205 -12.12 -0.84 -4.37
CA LEU A 205 -13.40 -1.43 -3.95
C LEU A 205 -14.47 -0.35 -3.73
N SER A 206 -14.10 0.80 -3.19
CA SER A 206 -15.01 1.94 -3.02
C SER A 206 -15.52 2.48 -4.36
N GLU A 207 -14.67 2.54 -5.39
CA GLU A 207 -15.06 2.90 -6.75
C GLU A 207 -15.99 1.86 -7.39
N MET A 208 -15.66 0.57 -7.25
CA MET A 208 -16.46 -0.51 -7.81
C MET A 208 -17.84 -0.62 -7.14
N THR A 209 -17.91 -0.52 -5.82
CA THR A 209 -19.17 -0.60 -5.07
C THR A 209 -20.00 0.67 -5.13
N ALA A 210 -19.47 1.78 -5.66
CA ALA A 210 -20.19 3.05 -5.85
C ALA A 210 -21.35 2.97 -6.84
N ARG A 211 -21.53 1.84 -7.54
CA ARG A 211 -22.67 1.56 -8.42
C ARG A 211 -24.00 1.54 -7.65
N VAL A 212 -23.98 1.12 -6.38
CA VAL A 212 -25.14 1.02 -5.51
C VAL A 212 -25.04 1.97 -4.32
N SER A 213 -26.17 2.54 -3.92
CA SER A 213 -26.25 3.48 -2.80
C SER A 213 -27.11 2.87 -1.69
N VAL A 214 -26.56 1.85 -1.00
CA VAL A 214 -27.22 1.11 0.06
C VAL A 214 -26.41 1.13 1.36
N ALA A 215 -27.07 0.98 2.48
CA ALA A 215 -26.44 0.83 3.79
C ALA A 215 -26.78 -0.52 4.45
N ASP A 216 -27.70 -1.25 3.88
CA ASP A 216 -28.07 -2.63 4.24
C ASP A 216 -27.87 -3.49 2.97
N PHE A 217 -27.12 -4.57 3.09
CA PHE A 217 -26.80 -5.40 1.91
C PHE A 217 -27.95 -6.31 1.51
N ASP A 218 -29.03 -6.35 2.30
CA ASP A 218 -30.30 -6.94 1.89
C ASP A 218 -31.01 -6.09 0.82
N ASP A 219 -30.68 -4.80 0.77
CA ASP A 219 -31.19 -3.84 -0.22
C ASP A 219 -30.39 -3.85 -1.54
N LEU A 220 -29.37 -4.70 -1.71
CA LEU A 220 -28.66 -4.89 -2.98
C LEU A 220 -29.56 -5.59 -4.01
N PRO A 221 -29.27 -5.46 -5.33
CA PRO A 221 -29.96 -6.22 -6.38
C PRO A 221 -30.07 -7.72 -6.07
N ILE A 222 -29.04 -8.32 -5.48
CA ILE A 222 -29.06 -9.64 -4.86
C ILE A 222 -28.61 -9.48 -3.41
N PRO A 223 -29.41 -9.91 -2.41
CA PRO A 223 -29.02 -9.89 -0.99
C PRO A 223 -27.65 -10.53 -0.77
N PHE A 224 -26.81 -9.89 0.06
CA PHE A 224 -25.43 -10.29 0.21
C PHE A 224 -24.94 -10.29 1.66
N ALA A 225 -24.06 -11.22 1.99
CA ALA A 225 -23.31 -11.23 3.25
C ALA A 225 -21.85 -11.59 3.01
N ALA A 226 -20.92 -10.80 3.58
CA ALA A 226 -19.52 -11.15 3.63
C ALA A 226 -19.16 -11.74 4.98
N ILE A 227 -18.30 -12.77 4.99
CA ILE A 227 -17.86 -13.44 6.21
C ILE A 227 -16.45 -12.98 6.59
N ALA A 228 -16.28 -12.57 7.85
CA ALA A 228 -15.01 -12.22 8.45
C ALA A 228 -14.80 -12.96 9.77
N THR A 229 -13.60 -12.89 10.32
CA THR A 229 -13.25 -13.45 11.64
C THR A 229 -12.87 -12.33 12.59
N ASN A 230 -13.48 -12.29 13.77
CA ASN A 230 -13.08 -11.38 14.85
C ASN A 230 -11.71 -11.83 15.41
N LEU A 231 -10.68 -11.00 15.23
CA LEU A 231 -9.31 -11.34 15.68
C LEU A 231 -9.18 -11.40 17.21
N GLN A 232 -10.06 -10.73 17.94
CA GLN A 232 -9.98 -10.61 19.40
C GLN A 232 -10.48 -11.86 20.13
N ASN A 233 -11.49 -12.56 19.57
CA ASN A 233 -12.13 -13.71 20.21
C ASN A 233 -12.27 -14.94 19.29
N GLY A 234 -11.97 -14.81 18.01
CA GLY A 234 -12.05 -15.88 17.02
C GLY A 234 -13.47 -16.20 16.53
N ASP A 235 -14.47 -15.38 16.81
CA ASP A 235 -15.84 -15.60 16.34
C ASP A 235 -15.99 -15.29 14.86
N THR A 236 -16.90 -16.00 14.19
CA THR A 236 -17.32 -15.66 12.83
C THR A 236 -18.20 -14.41 12.87
N VAL A 237 -17.91 -13.43 12.03
CA VAL A 237 -18.68 -12.20 11.89
C VAL A 237 -19.33 -12.17 10.51
N VAL A 238 -20.64 -11.97 10.49
CA VAL A 238 -21.44 -11.82 9.27
C VAL A 238 -21.63 -10.33 9.00
N LEU A 239 -21.03 -9.83 7.93
CA LEU A 239 -21.11 -8.44 7.51
C LEU A 239 -22.20 -8.29 6.45
N ARG A 240 -23.32 -7.62 6.78
CA ARG A 240 -24.49 -7.43 5.93
C ARG A 240 -25.07 -6.03 5.95
N GLU A 241 -24.42 -5.10 6.63
CA GLU A 241 -24.78 -3.69 6.68
C GLU A 241 -23.53 -2.79 6.76
N GLY A 242 -23.69 -1.51 6.49
CA GLY A 242 -22.64 -0.52 6.52
C GLY A 242 -22.08 -0.20 5.14
N ASN A 243 -20.80 0.06 5.06
CA ASN A 243 -20.10 0.31 3.79
C ASN A 243 -19.67 -1.00 3.15
N LEU A 244 -20.16 -1.28 1.94
CA LEU A 244 -19.87 -2.53 1.24
C LEU A 244 -18.38 -2.70 0.97
N ALA A 245 -17.67 -1.64 0.52
CA ALA A 245 -16.22 -1.71 0.27
C ALA A 245 -15.45 -2.07 1.54
N SER A 246 -15.87 -1.55 2.71
CA SER A 246 -15.27 -1.85 4.01
C SER A 246 -15.52 -3.33 4.39
N ALA A 247 -16.70 -3.86 4.14
CA ALA A 247 -17.00 -5.27 4.37
C ALA A 247 -16.19 -6.20 3.46
N LEU A 248 -16.06 -5.84 2.17
CA LEU A 248 -15.22 -6.59 1.21
C LEU A 248 -13.73 -6.52 1.57
N ARG A 249 -13.25 -5.36 2.09
CA ARG A 249 -11.88 -5.24 2.57
C ARG A 249 -11.64 -6.07 3.84
N ALA A 250 -12.61 -6.11 4.77
CA ALA A 250 -12.51 -6.90 6.00
C ALA A 250 -12.42 -8.40 5.71
N THR A 251 -13.33 -8.93 4.86
CA THR A 251 -13.39 -10.37 4.56
C THR A 251 -12.11 -10.93 3.93
N MET A 252 -11.28 -10.09 3.30
CA MET A 252 -10.03 -10.50 2.65
C MET A 252 -8.76 -10.15 3.43
N SER A 253 -8.86 -9.72 4.69
CA SER A 253 -7.71 -9.34 5.52
C SER A 253 -6.91 -10.56 5.97
N ILE A 254 -6.14 -11.19 5.04
CA ILE A 254 -5.33 -12.37 5.30
C ILE A 254 -4.27 -12.05 6.36
N PRO A 255 -4.25 -12.75 7.53
CA PRO A 255 -3.29 -12.48 8.58
C PRO A 255 -1.84 -12.58 8.12
N GLY A 256 -1.01 -11.62 8.55
CA GLY A 256 0.40 -11.52 8.16
C GLY A 256 0.65 -10.85 6.81
N ILE A 257 -0.30 -10.89 5.88
CA ILE A 257 -0.21 -10.18 4.59
C ILE A 257 -0.86 -8.80 4.69
N PHE A 258 -2.15 -8.77 5.06
CA PHE A 258 -2.88 -7.52 5.21
C PHE A 258 -3.07 -7.15 6.68
N GLU A 259 -3.06 -5.85 6.97
CA GLU A 259 -3.45 -5.36 8.29
C GLU A 259 -4.91 -5.73 8.58
N PRO A 260 -5.25 -6.09 9.85
CA PRO A 260 -6.62 -6.29 10.26
C PRO A 260 -7.46 -5.05 9.96
N TRP A 261 -8.71 -5.25 9.55
CA TRP A 261 -9.64 -4.16 9.26
C TRP A 261 -10.56 -3.90 10.45
N GLU A 262 -10.71 -2.65 10.87
CA GLU A 262 -11.54 -2.29 12.01
C GLU A 262 -12.93 -1.82 11.58
N ILE A 263 -13.98 -2.53 12.01
CA ILE A 263 -15.37 -2.10 11.85
C ILE A 263 -16.00 -2.02 13.24
N ASP A 264 -16.53 -0.86 13.60
CA ASP A 264 -17.21 -0.59 14.89
C ASP A 264 -16.41 -1.04 16.12
N GLY A 265 -15.09 -0.81 16.11
CA GLY A 265 -14.18 -1.16 17.21
C GLY A 265 -13.80 -2.64 17.26
N THR A 266 -14.23 -3.44 16.30
CA THR A 266 -13.88 -4.85 16.17
C THR A 266 -12.79 -5.03 15.11
N LEU A 267 -11.67 -5.65 15.48
CA LEU A 267 -10.60 -5.99 14.55
C LEU A 267 -10.96 -7.27 13.78
N LEU A 268 -11.11 -7.16 12.48
CA LEU A 268 -11.52 -8.22 11.59
C LEU A 268 -10.36 -8.69 10.72
N VAL A 269 -10.29 -9.99 10.55
CA VAL A 269 -9.39 -10.66 9.60
C VAL A 269 -10.18 -11.56 8.67
N ASP A 270 -9.51 -12.14 7.68
CA ASP A 270 -10.12 -12.99 6.66
C ASP A 270 -11.02 -14.06 7.28
N GLY A 271 -12.23 -14.17 6.75
CA GLY A 271 -13.23 -15.15 7.19
C GLY A 271 -12.80 -16.59 7.00
N GLY A 272 -11.82 -16.84 6.12
CA GLY A 272 -11.29 -18.17 5.84
C GLY A 272 -10.74 -18.90 7.07
N LEU A 273 -10.30 -18.17 8.10
CA LEU A 273 -9.86 -18.79 9.36
C LEU A 273 -10.97 -19.60 10.05
N LYS A 274 -12.23 -19.23 9.91
CA LYS A 274 -13.36 -19.85 10.60
C LYS A 274 -14.40 -20.45 9.66
N ALA A 275 -14.65 -19.83 8.51
CA ALA A 275 -15.66 -20.24 7.55
C ALA A 275 -15.21 -19.91 6.12
N ASN A 276 -14.21 -20.64 5.61
CA ASN A 276 -13.69 -20.43 4.26
C ASN A 276 -14.76 -20.73 3.19
N LEU A 277 -15.60 -21.74 3.43
CA LEU A 277 -16.80 -22.05 2.64
C LEU A 277 -18.01 -21.90 3.57
N PRO A 278 -18.70 -20.74 3.63
CA PRO A 278 -19.64 -20.41 4.71
C PRO A 278 -21.03 -21.00 4.54
N VAL A 279 -21.15 -22.29 4.25
CA VAL A 279 -22.43 -22.99 4.05
C VAL A 279 -23.27 -23.05 5.31
N ILE A 280 -22.64 -23.33 6.46
CA ILE A 280 -23.35 -23.41 7.74
C ILE A 280 -23.94 -22.05 8.12
N GLU A 281 -23.20 -20.98 7.87
CA GLU A 281 -23.65 -19.60 8.08
C GLU A 281 -24.80 -19.26 7.12
N ALA A 282 -24.69 -19.64 5.85
CA ALA A 282 -25.74 -19.46 4.86
C ALA A 282 -27.02 -20.22 5.24
N LYS A 283 -26.95 -21.49 5.69
CA LYS A 283 -28.12 -22.26 6.15
C LYS A 283 -28.80 -21.64 7.35
N LYS A 284 -28.07 -21.03 8.28
CA LYS A 284 -28.64 -20.28 9.39
C LYS A 284 -29.43 -19.05 8.95
N MET A 285 -28.97 -18.38 7.88
CA MET A 285 -29.60 -17.18 7.36
C MET A 285 -30.78 -17.51 6.42
N PHE A 286 -30.66 -18.60 5.65
CA PHE A 286 -31.55 -18.99 4.58
C PHE A 286 -31.95 -20.46 4.70
N PRO A 287 -32.69 -20.87 5.77
CA PRO A 287 -32.94 -22.27 6.05
C PRO A 287 -33.83 -22.96 5.00
N ASP A 288 -34.64 -22.17 4.30
CA ASP A 288 -35.66 -22.69 3.35
C ASP A 288 -35.21 -22.67 1.89
N HIS A 289 -33.93 -22.32 1.64
CA HIS A 289 -33.41 -22.21 0.25
C HIS A 289 -32.36 -23.29 -0.03
N PRO A 290 -32.30 -23.81 -1.26
CA PRO A 290 -31.24 -24.72 -1.67
C PRO A 290 -29.88 -23.97 -1.72
N ILE A 291 -28.87 -24.58 -1.08
CA ILE A 291 -27.52 -24.03 -0.98
C ILE A 291 -26.63 -24.65 -2.05
N VAL A 292 -26.22 -23.83 -3.01
CA VAL A 292 -25.20 -24.19 -4.00
C VAL A 292 -23.88 -23.57 -3.58
N ALA A 293 -22.89 -24.40 -3.25
CA ALA A 293 -21.59 -23.98 -2.78
C ALA A 293 -20.53 -24.09 -3.85
N VAL A 294 -19.66 -23.07 -3.99
CA VAL A 294 -18.50 -23.09 -4.87
C VAL A 294 -17.25 -23.24 -4.02
N ASN A 295 -16.63 -24.42 -4.08
CA ASN A 295 -15.45 -24.77 -3.31
C ASN A 295 -14.17 -24.70 -4.15
N LEU A 296 -13.24 -23.79 -3.83
CA LEU A 296 -11.96 -23.62 -4.51
C LEU A 296 -10.80 -24.30 -3.77
N SER A 297 -11.09 -24.90 -2.62
CA SER A 297 -10.08 -25.62 -1.84
C SER A 297 -9.81 -26.99 -2.46
N PRO A 298 -8.56 -27.44 -2.53
CA PRO A 298 -8.23 -28.76 -3.04
C PRO A 298 -8.83 -29.86 -2.13
N GLU A 299 -9.23 -30.98 -2.71
CA GLU A 299 -9.63 -32.16 -1.96
C GLU A 299 -8.43 -32.78 -1.21
N ASP A 300 -7.27 -32.74 -1.83
CA ASP A 300 -5.98 -33.15 -1.26
C ASP A 300 -5.10 -31.92 -1.02
N ILE A 301 -4.77 -31.70 0.26
CA ILE A 301 -3.90 -30.62 0.72
C ILE A 301 -2.42 -31.03 0.82
N SER A 302 -2.11 -32.29 0.47
CA SER A 302 -0.73 -32.77 0.50
C SER A 302 0.12 -31.98 -0.49
N LYS A 303 1.24 -31.48 -0.02
CA LYS A 303 2.24 -30.81 -0.86
C LYS A 303 3.56 -31.57 -0.78
N ASP A 304 4.22 -31.71 -1.90
CA ASP A 304 5.57 -32.21 -1.94
C ASP A 304 6.51 -31.31 -1.14
N ARG A 305 7.47 -31.91 -0.42
CA ARG A 305 8.48 -31.17 0.34
C ARG A 305 9.16 -30.05 -0.48
N GLY A 306 9.36 -30.31 -1.78
CA GLY A 306 9.97 -29.34 -2.70
C GLY A 306 9.13 -28.11 -3.03
N SER A 307 7.83 -28.10 -2.73
CA SER A 307 6.93 -26.96 -2.95
C SER A 307 6.83 -26.03 -1.75
N ILE A 308 7.29 -26.44 -0.57
CA ILE A 308 7.31 -25.61 0.65
C ILE A 308 8.73 -25.05 0.82
N ARG A 309 9.00 -23.88 0.28
CA ARG A 309 10.35 -23.31 0.18
C ARG A 309 10.54 -22.01 0.95
N SER A 310 9.47 -21.30 1.26
CA SER A 310 9.51 -20.00 1.91
C SER A 310 8.71 -19.98 3.20
N LEU A 311 8.96 -18.98 4.05
CA LEU A 311 8.14 -18.74 5.25
C LEU A 311 6.66 -18.53 4.90
N LEU A 312 6.38 -17.91 3.76
CA LEU A 312 5.01 -17.71 3.28
C LEU A 312 4.36 -19.02 2.85
N ASP A 313 5.09 -19.93 2.22
CA ASP A 313 4.56 -21.26 1.87
C ASP A 313 4.21 -22.07 3.13
N VAL A 314 5.06 -21.98 4.16
CA VAL A 314 4.79 -22.62 5.46
C VAL A 314 3.54 -22.02 6.10
N ALA A 315 3.40 -20.70 6.12
CA ALA A 315 2.24 -20.01 6.70
C ALA A 315 0.95 -20.36 5.91
N ALA A 316 0.99 -20.31 4.57
CA ALA A 316 -0.13 -20.65 3.71
C ALA A 316 -0.56 -22.12 3.90
N GLN A 317 0.40 -23.07 3.92
CA GLN A 317 0.11 -24.48 4.15
C GLN A 317 -0.47 -24.72 5.55
N SER A 318 0.05 -24.03 6.57
CA SER A 318 -0.48 -24.14 7.93
C SER A 318 -1.94 -23.67 8.02
N LEU A 319 -2.29 -22.59 7.33
CA LEU A 319 -3.66 -22.10 7.21
C LEU A 319 -4.55 -23.10 6.44
N GLU A 320 -4.08 -23.65 5.32
CA GLU A 320 -4.82 -24.69 4.57
C GLU A 320 -5.12 -25.89 5.44
N ILE A 321 -4.17 -26.38 6.24
CA ILE A 321 -4.35 -27.49 7.17
C ILE A 321 -5.43 -27.16 8.22
N LEU A 322 -5.39 -25.96 8.79
CA LEU A 322 -6.37 -25.52 9.80
C LEU A 322 -7.79 -25.42 9.23
N MET A 323 -7.92 -25.08 7.94
CA MET A 323 -9.22 -24.90 7.28
C MET A 323 -9.88 -26.19 6.80
N VAL A 324 -9.11 -27.29 6.60
CA VAL A 324 -9.60 -28.53 5.98
C VAL A 324 -10.85 -29.09 6.64
N GLU A 325 -10.82 -29.25 7.96
CA GLU A 325 -11.93 -29.89 8.68
C GLU A 325 -13.22 -29.06 8.62
N GLN A 326 -13.10 -27.74 8.70
CA GLN A 326 -14.27 -26.87 8.56
C GLN A 326 -14.82 -26.87 7.13
N ILE A 327 -13.96 -26.96 6.10
CA ILE A 327 -14.37 -27.05 4.70
C ILE A 327 -15.14 -28.36 4.47
N ARG A 328 -14.63 -29.50 4.95
CA ARG A 328 -15.30 -30.80 4.82
C ARG A 328 -16.71 -30.78 5.43
N ARG A 329 -16.87 -30.18 6.63
CA ARG A 329 -18.20 -30.04 7.27
C ARG A 329 -19.14 -29.15 6.44
N ASN A 330 -18.64 -28.07 5.89
CA ASN A 330 -19.41 -27.17 5.05
C ASN A 330 -19.79 -27.80 3.70
N VAL A 331 -18.88 -28.54 3.06
CA VAL A 331 -19.14 -29.32 1.84
C VAL A 331 -20.27 -30.35 2.10
N ALA A 332 -20.20 -31.08 3.20
CA ALA A 332 -21.21 -32.07 3.58
C ALA A 332 -22.58 -31.46 3.91
N ALA A 333 -22.61 -30.15 4.25
CA ALA A 333 -23.84 -29.43 4.59
C ALA A 333 -24.49 -28.77 3.36
N ALA A 334 -23.79 -28.62 2.22
CA ALA A 334 -24.33 -28.05 1.00
C ALA A 334 -25.28 -29.02 0.29
N ASP A 335 -26.25 -28.47 -0.44
CA ASP A 335 -27.19 -29.30 -1.23
C ASP A 335 -26.57 -29.65 -2.59
N LEU A 336 -25.69 -28.79 -3.11
CA LEU A 336 -24.85 -29.04 -4.27
C LEU A 336 -23.52 -28.31 -4.17
N VAL A 337 -22.43 -28.94 -4.64
CA VAL A 337 -21.08 -28.35 -4.62
C VAL A 337 -20.50 -28.31 -6.03
N ILE A 338 -20.06 -27.11 -6.43
CA ILE A 338 -19.28 -26.87 -7.66
C ILE A 338 -17.81 -26.75 -7.23
N SER A 339 -16.93 -27.56 -7.80
CA SER A 339 -15.50 -27.61 -7.44
C SER A 339 -14.61 -27.33 -8.66
N PRO A 340 -14.31 -26.07 -8.99
CA PRO A 340 -13.33 -25.73 -10.03
C PRO A 340 -11.95 -26.29 -9.73
N LYS A 341 -11.29 -26.91 -10.72
CA LYS A 341 -9.95 -27.49 -10.60
C LYS A 341 -8.89 -26.40 -10.73
N VAL A 342 -8.60 -25.69 -9.63
CA VAL A 342 -7.68 -24.53 -9.58
C VAL A 342 -6.49 -24.73 -8.63
N SER A 343 -6.16 -25.98 -8.29
CA SER A 343 -5.06 -26.34 -7.37
C SER A 343 -3.67 -26.01 -7.92
N ASP A 344 -3.54 -25.92 -9.23
CA ASP A 344 -2.32 -25.55 -9.97
C ASP A 344 -1.99 -24.05 -9.89
N PHE A 345 -2.88 -23.22 -9.32
CA PHE A 345 -2.67 -21.79 -9.12
C PHE A 345 -2.39 -21.46 -7.65
N GLY A 346 -1.51 -20.49 -7.43
CA GLY A 346 -1.22 -19.93 -6.11
C GLY A 346 -2.28 -18.91 -5.66
N VAL A 347 -2.36 -18.69 -4.35
CA VAL A 347 -3.30 -17.72 -3.74
C VAL A 347 -3.02 -16.27 -4.19
N LEU A 348 -1.77 -15.96 -4.56
CA LEU A 348 -1.29 -14.62 -4.94
C LEU A 348 -0.67 -14.60 -6.35
N ASP A 349 -1.06 -15.52 -7.22
CA ASP A 349 -0.55 -15.53 -8.60
C ASP A 349 -0.98 -14.30 -9.38
N SER A 350 -0.08 -13.80 -10.23
CA SER A 350 -0.27 -12.57 -11.00
C SER A 350 -0.56 -12.80 -12.48
N GLY A 351 -1.09 -13.96 -12.85
CA GLY A 351 -1.37 -14.29 -14.24
C GLY A 351 -2.23 -15.54 -14.41
N GLY A 352 -2.58 -15.87 -15.65
CA GLY A 352 -3.41 -17.02 -15.97
C GLY A 352 -4.89 -16.84 -15.64
N TYR A 353 -5.37 -15.61 -15.50
CA TYR A 353 -6.73 -15.30 -15.08
C TYR A 353 -7.81 -15.91 -15.98
N ASP A 354 -7.62 -15.86 -17.30
CA ASP A 354 -8.57 -16.48 -18.25
C ASP A 354 -8.71 -17.99 -18.02
N LYS A 355 -7.59 -18.70 -17.74
CA LYS A 355 -7.64 -20.13 -17.43
C LYS A 355 -8.38 -20.42 -16.12
N ILE A 356 -8.20 -19.58 -15.11
CA ILE A 356 -8.91 -19.71 -13.83
C ILE A 356 -10.42 -19.55 -14.05
N ILE A 357 -10.83 -18.54 -14.81
CA ILE A 357 -12.24 -18.30 -15.19
C ILE A 357 -12.79 -19.49 -15.96
N GLU A 358 -12.05 -20.00 -16.96
CA GLU A 358 -12.42 -21.18 -17.75
C GLU A 358 -12.65 -22.41 -16.87
N ARG A 359 -11.83 -22.65 -15.84
CA ARG A 359 -12.04 -23.72 -14.84
C ARG A 359 -13.37 -23.56 -14.08
N GLY A 360 -13.79 -22.33 -13.83
CA GLY A 360 -15.10 -22.04 -13.26
C GLY A 360 -16.23 -22.46 -14.20
N VAL A 361 -16.14 -22.11 -15.48
CA VAL A 361 -17.10 -22.54 -16.54
C VAL A 361 -17.15 -24.06 -16.65
N GLU A 362 -15.98 -24.73 -16.78
CA GLU A 362 -15.89 -26.18 -16.90
C GLU A 362 -16.53 -26.94 -15.74
N ALA A 363 -16.37 -26.41 -14.50
CA ALA A 363 -16.93 -27.04 -13.30
C ALA A 363 -18.44 -26.82 -13.14
N THR A 364 -18.96 -25.70 -13.63
CA THR A 364 -20.36 -25.31 -13.44
C THR A 364 -21.28 -25.93 -14.49
N LYS A 365 -20.84 -25.94 -15.73
CA LYS A 365 -21.65 -26.41 -16.87
C LYS A 365 -22.32 -27.78 -16.66
N PRO A 366 -21.64 -28.85 -16.16
CA PRO A 366 -22.28 -30.15 -15.92
C PRO A 366 -23.25 -30.15 -14.72
N GLN A 367 -23.22 -29.11 -13.86
CA GLN A 367 -24.07 -29.02 -12.69
C GLN A 367 -25.39 -28.28 -12.92
N ILE A 368 -25.57 -27.60 -14.06
CA ILE A 368 -26.74 -26.76 -14.36
C ILE A 368 -28.03 -27.56 -14.22
N GLU A 369 -28.09 -28.78 -14.80
CA GLU A 369 -29.29 -29.62 -14.74
C GLU A 369 -29.58 -30.13 -13.29
N ALA A 370 -28.57 -30.30 -12.48
CA ALA A 370 -28.76 -30.63 -11.05
C ALA A 370 -29.30 -29.43 -10.29
N ILE A 371 -28.81 -28.21 -10.58
CA ILE A 371 -29.31 -26.98 -9.96
C ILE A 371 -30.78 -26.75 -10.31
N LYS A 372 -31.16 -26.93 -11.59
CA LYS A 372 -32.55 -26.81 -12.03
C LYS A 372 -33.48 -27.81 -11.32
N ARG A 373 -33.02 -29.05 -11.09
CA ARG A 373 -33.78 -30.05 -10.33
C ARG A 373 -33.96 -29.61 -8.87
N LEU A 374 -32.93 -29.08 -8.20
CA LEU A 374 -33.05 -28.56 -6.83
C LEU A 374 -34.07 -27.43 -6.76
N LEU A 375 -34.15 -26.57 -7.77
CA LEU A 375 -35.14 -25.48 -7.84
C LEU A 375 -36.59 -26.04 -8.04
N SER A 376 -36.77 -27.01 -8.92
CA SER A 376 -38.11 -27.61 -9.17
C SER A 376 -38.65 -28.36 -7.94
N GLU A 377 -37.81 -28.99 -7.14
CA GLU A 377 -38.19 -29.63 -5.86
C GLU A 377 -38.68 -28.62 -4.81
N CYS A 378 -38.31 -27.34 -4.92
CA CYS A 378 -38.74 -26.27 -4.01
C CYS A 378 -40.07 -25.60 -4.46
N GLU A 379 -40.48 -25.70 -5.71
CA GLU A 379 -41.73 -25.10 -6.21
C GLU A 379 -43.02 -25.83 -5.76
N ASP A 380 -42.90 -27.06 -5.28
CA ASP A 380 -44.05 -27.85 -4.82
C ASP A 380 -44.54 -27.49 -3.40
N THR A 381 -43.92 -26.55 -2.70
CA THR A 381 -44.36 -26.06 -1.40
C THR A 381 -45.12 -24.73 -1.51
N ASP A 382 -46.45 -24.85 -1.43
CA ASP A 382 -47.46 -23.77 -1.44
C ASP A 382 -47.13 -22.61 -0.51
N SER A 383 -46.43 -21.57 -0.98
CA SER A 383 -46.39 -20.27 -0.33
C SER A 383 -46.02 -19.13 -1.28
N CYS A 384 -46.91 -18.84 -2.20
CA CYS A 384 -46.89 -17.61 -2.99
C CYS A 384 -47.24 -16.40 -2.11
N ILE A 385 -46.32 -15.47 -1.97
CA ILE A 385 -46.59 -14.12 -1.43
C ILE A 385 -46.37 -13.10 -2.53
N PRO A 386 -47.25 -12.10 -2.71
CA PRO A 386 -47.26 -11.21 -3.86
C PRO A 386 -46.04 -10.31 -3.91
N HIS A 387 -45.57 -10.04 -5.14
CA HIS A 387 -44.59 -9.00 -5.44
C HIS A 387 -45.04 -7.66 -4.90
N LEU A 388 -44.28 -7.10 -3.97
CA LEU A 388 -44.35 -5.68 -3.69
C LEU A 388 -43.29 -5.00 -4.53
N ASP A 389 -43.75 -4.25 -5.54
CA ASP A 389 -42.97 -3.30 -6.34
C ASP A 389 -42.43 -2.17 -5.45
N GLN A 390 -41.50 -2.47 -4.57
CA GLN A 390 -40.73 -1.46 -3.87
C GLN A 390 -39.26 -1.66 -4.21
N GLU A 391 -38.76 -0.77 -5.05
CA GLU A 391 -37.32 -0.64 -5.28
C GLU A 391 -36.63 -0.33 -3.95
N PRO A 392 -35.85 -1.29 -3.38
CA PRO A 392 -35.25 -1.09 -2.06
C PRO A 392 -34.14 -0.05 -2.14
N GLY A 393 -34.06 0.83 -1.14
CA GLY A 393 -32.89 1.68 -0.88
C GLY A 393 -32.66 2.90 -1.76
N ARG A 394 -33.50 3.21 -2.75
CA ARG A 394 -33.23 4.30 -3.75
C ARG A 394 -33.34 5.73 -3.24
N ASN A 395 -33.76 5.98 -1.98
CA ASN A 395 -34.01 7.34 -1.48
C ASN A 395 -33.43 7.64 -0.10
N LEU A 396 -32.29 7.01 0.26
CA LEU A 396 -31.61 7.36 1.50
C LEU A 396 -31.07 8.79 1.44
N LYS A 397 -31.35 9.59 2.48
CA LYS A 397 -30.82 10.95 2.65
C LYS A 397 -29.70 10.97 3.66
N VAL A 398 -28.69 11.77 3.39
CA VAL A 398 -27.58 11.98 4.34
C VAL A 398 -28.09 12.87 5.48
N SER A 399 -28.29 12.28 6.66
CA SER A 399 -28.72 13.01 7.85
C SER A 399 -27.58 13.69 8.60
N ALA A 400 -26.37 13.12 8.51
CA ALA A 400 -25.16 13.68 9.12
C ALA A 400 -23.92 13.27 8.34
N LEU A 401 -22.91 14.17 8.32
CA LEU A 401 -21.56 13.91 7.82
C LEU A 401 -20.57 14.26 8.91
N ARG A 402 -19.68 13.32 9.24
CA ARG A 402 -18.62 13.54 10.24
C ARG A 402 -17.26 13.12 9.68
N PHE A 403 -16.21 13.81 10.16
CA PHE A 403 -14.81 13.47 9.88
C PHE A 403 -14.15 13.07 11.19
N GLU A 404 -13.64 11.86 11.28
CA GLU A 404 -13.00 11.31 12.47
C GLU A 404 -11.53 10.97 12.20
N GLY A 405 -10.71 10.87 13.26
CA GLY A 405 -9.29 10.53 13.15
C GLY A 405 -8.37 11.71 12.79
N VAL A 406 -8.92 12.90 12.56
CA VAL A 406 -8.18 14.13 12.25
C VAL A 406 -8.42 15.24 13.30
N PRO A 407 -7.48 16.20 13.46
CA PRO A 407 -7.68 17.39 14.27
C PRO A 407 -8.90 18.22 13.84
N LYS A 408 -9.47 18.99 14.78
CA LYS A 408 -10.70 19.79 14.53
C LYS A 408 -10.57 20.79 13.39
N ASN A 409 -9.40 21.43 13.23
CA ASN A 409 -9.14 22.36 12.13
C ASN A 409 -9.22 21.66 10.76
N ILE A 410 -8.66 20.47 10.62
CA ILE A 410 -8.74 19.65 9.40
C ILE A 410 -10.19 19.18 9.20
N ALA A 411 -10.84 18.65 10.24
CA ALA A 411 -12.25 18.24 10.16
C ALA A 411 -13.16 19.38 9.71
N ASN A 412 -12.99 20.60 10.25
CA ASN A 412 -13.77 21.78 9.87
C ASN A 412 -13.53 22.17 8.40
N ALA A 413 -12.28 22.09 7.93
CA ALA A 413 -11.95 22.41 6.54
C ALA A 413 -12.55 21.36 5.57
N LEU A 414 -12.53 20.09 5.94
CA LEU A 414 -13.20 19.03 5.17
C LEU A 414 -14.71 19.20 5.18
N TYR A 415 -15.30 19.57 6.33
CA TYR A 415 -16.73 19.84 6.42
C TYR A 415 -17.14 21.06 5.58
N ALA A 416 -16.31 22.10 5.51
CA ALA A 416 -16.57 23.23 4.63
C ALA A 416 -16.63 22.83 3.14
N LYS A 417 -15.88 21.79 2.75
CA LYS A 417 -15.87 21.28 1.38
C LYS A 417 -17.03 20.31 1.06
N TYR A 418 -17.33 19.39 1.96
CA TYR A 418 -18.25 18.29 1.70
C TYR A 418 -19.57 18.39 2.49
N GLY A 419 -19.70 19.34 3.40
CA GLY A 419 -20.87 19.47 4.30
C GLY A 419 -22.19 19.71 3.59
N SER A 420 -22.17 20.20 2.35
CA SER A 420 -23.37 20.38 1.51
C SER A 420 -24.11 19.06 1.21
N TRP A 421 -23.47 17.90 1.42
CA TRP A 421 -24.12 16.61 1.23
C TRP A 421 -25.22 16.33 2.26
N VAL A 422 -25.18 16.98 3.43
CA VAL A 422 -26.20 16.83 4.47
C VAL A 422 -27.55 17.36 3.94
N GLY A 423 -28.55 16.50 3.97
CA GLY A 423 -29.88 16.75 3.40
C GLY A 423 -30.04 16.31 1.94
N GLU A 424 -28.93 16.03 1.22
CA GLU A 424 -28.99 15.46 -0.13
C GLU A 424 -29.26 13.94 -0.09
N LYS A 425 -29.63 13.39 -1.24
CA LYS A 425 -29.72 11.94 -1.44
C LYS A 425 -28.32 11.33 -1.35
N LEU A 426 -28.21 10.16 -0.73
CA LEU A 426 -26.96 9.37 -0.68
C LEU A 426 -26.47 9.10 -2.11
N ASP A 427 -25.25 9.54 -2.41
CA ASP A 427 -24.57 9.31 -3.68
C ASP A 427 -23.20 8.69 -3.40
N MET A 428 -23.11 7.37 -3.60
CA MET A 428 -21.88 6.62 -3.37
C MET A 428 -20.78 6.94 -4.39
N LYS A 429 -21.13 7.46 -5.58
CA LYS A 429 -20.12 7.91 -6.56
C LYS A 429 -19.39 9.15 -6.05
N LYS A 430 -20.15 10.17 -5.57
CA LYS A 430 -19.54 11.34 -4.93
C LYS A 430 -18.67 10.95 -3.72
N LEU A 431 -19.14 9.98 -2.92
CA LEU A 431 -18.40 9.49 -1.76
C LEU A 431 -17.11 8.78 -2.18
N ALA A 432 -17.15 7.90 -3.19
CA ALA A 432 -15.98 7.21 -3.72
C ALA A 432 -14.95 8.20 -4.32
N GLU A 433 -15.42 9.22 -5.05
CA GLU A 433 -14.56 10.28 -5.57
C GLU A 433 -13.86 11.05 -4.44
N ALA A 434 -14.57 11.37 -3.35
CA ALA A 434 -13.98 12.02 -2.18
C ALA A 434 -12.96 11.11 -1.48
N ILE A 435 -13.25 9.83 -1.28
CA ILE A 435 -12.29 8.86 -0.75
C ILE A 435 -11.04 8.82 -1.61
N LYS A 436 -11.21 8.74 -2.93
CA LYS A 436 -10.09 8.73 -3.89
C LYS A 436 -9.27 10.01 -3.85
N GLU A 437 -9.92 11.17 -3.76
CA GLU A 437 -9.26 12.46 -3.63
C GLU A 437 -8.46 12.55 -2.33
N LEU A 438 -9.08 12.21 -1.20
CA LEU A 438 -8.46 12.28 0.12
C LEU A 438 -7.34 11.23 0.29
N SER A 439 -7.50 10.04 -0.29
CA SER A 439 -6.47 8.98 -0.26
C SER A 439 -5.20 9.32 -1.02
N ARG A 440 -5.23 10.36 -1.87
CA ARG A 440 -4.03 10.87 -2.57
C ARG A 440 -3.16 11.78 -1.70
N ARG A 441 -3.69 12.24 -0.58
CA ARG A 441 -2.95 13.13 0.32
C ARG A 441 -1.89 12.34 1.08
N GLU A 442 -0.68 12.89 1.17
CA GLU A 442 0.44 12.26 1.87
C GLU A 442 0.29 12.32 3.40
N ASP A 443 -0.52 13.25 3.91
CA ASP A 443 -0.82 13.39 5.34
C ASP A 443 -1.92 12.43 5.83
N PHE A 444 -2.47 11.58 4.93
CA PHE A 444 -3.48 10.57 5.24
C PHE A 444 -2.97 9.17 4.85
N SER A 445 -2.84 8.27 5.85
CA SER A 445 -2.43 6.89 5.60
C SER A 445 -3.56 6.02 5.09
N LEU A 446 -4.78 6.25 5.60
CA LEU A 446 -6.00 5.57 5.19
C LEU A 446 -7.18 6.54 5.25
N VAL A 447 -8.08 6.44 4.29
CA VAL A 447 -9.37 7.15 4.27
C VAL A 447 -10.46 6.11 4.07
N GLU A 448 -11.35 5.98 5.04
CA GLU A 448 -12.45 5.01 5.06
C GLU A 448 -13.78 5.75 5.20
N ALA A 449 -14.78 5.37 4.41
CA ALA A 449 -16.14 5.80 4.63
C ALA A 449 -16.92 4.71 5.38
N ARG A 450 -17.60 5.11 6.44
CA ARG A 450 -18.54 4.29 7.21
C ARG A 450 -19.93 4.84 7.01
N THR A 451 -20.85 4.02 6.57
CA THR A 451 -22.25 4.40 6.42
C THR A 451 -23.07 3.67 7.47
N LYS A 452 -23.90 4.40 8.20
CA LYS A 452 -24.75 3.85 9.25
C LYS A 452 -26.18 4.27 9.01
N ARG A 453 -27.07 3.31 8.88
CA ARG A 453 -28.51 3.57 8.76
C ARG A 453 -29.04 4.08 10.09
N VAL A 454 -29.63 5.27 10.09
CA VAL A 454 -30.21 5.92 11.27
C VAL A 454 -31.71 5.68 11.31
N SER A 455 -32.38 5.71 10.15
CA SER A 455 -33.82 5.44 10.00
C SER A 455 -34.07 4.70 8.68
N ARG A 456 -35.37 4.49 8.35
CA ARG A 456 -35.74 3.90 7.04
C ARG A 456 -35.30 4.76 5.83
N SER A 457 -35.22 6.08 6.04
CA SER A 457 -34.91 7.06 4.97
C SER A 457 -33.58 7.78 5.17
N ASP A 458 -32.89 7.60 6.29
CA ASP A 458 -31.75 8.41 6.65
C ASP A 458 -30.51 7.57 6.96
N VAL A 459 -29.37 8.07 6.49
CA VAL A 459 -28.04 7.50 6.70
C VAL A 459 -27.09 8.54 7.26
N GLU A 460 -26.25 8.16 8.17
CA GLU A 460 -25.09 8.93 8.62
C GLU A 460 -23.85 8.46 7.88
N ILE A 461 -23.04 9.41 7.41
CA ILE A 461 -21.72 9.15 6.81
C ILE A 461 -20.65 9.60 7.79
N VAL A 462 -19.73 8.70 8.12
CA VAL A 462 -18.51 9.01 8.86
C VAL A 462 -17.32 8.73 7.97
N ILE A 463 -16.56 9.76 7.61
CA ILE A 463 -15.29 9.59 6.91
C ILE A 463 -14.20 9.52 7.98
N PHE A 464 -13.71 8.31 8.21
CA PHE A 464 -12.60 8.04 9.11
C PHE A 464 -11.29 8.20 8.35
N ILE A 465 -10.38 9.01 8.91
CA ILE A 465 -9.09 9.29 8.31
C ILE A 465 -8.00 8.88 9.29
N GLU A 466 -7.22 7.89 8.91
CA GLU A 466 -6.02 7.54 9.64
C GLU A 466 -4.86 8.39 9.14
N ARG A 467 -4.11 8.94 10.07
CA ARG A 467 -2.88 9.69 9.77
C ARG A 467 -1.67 8.79 9.98
N PRO A 468 -0.56 8.99 9.24
CA PRO A 468 0.69 8.29 9.50
C PRO A 468 1.11 8.45 10.96
N ALA A 469 1.88 7.49 11.48
CA ALA A 469 2.37 7.52 12.85
C ALA A 469 3.15 8.80 13.13
N LYS A 470 2.98 9.37 14.34
CA LYS A 470 3.66 10.62 14.73
C LYS A 470 5.17 10.47 14.76
N TYR A 471 5.66 9.33 15.23
CA TYR A 471 7.09 9.01 15.29
C TYR A 471 7.35 7.74 14.48
N GLU A 472 8.35 7.79 13.62
CA GLU A 472 8.75 6.66 12.81
C GLU A 472 10.29 6.59 12.76
N VAL A 473 10.84 5.42 13.02
CA VAL A 473 12.26 5.15 12.89
C VAL A 473 12.47 3.99 11.94
N GLY A 474 13.29 4.20 10.94
CA GLY A 474 13.58 3.19 9.95
C GLY A 474 15.06 3.13 9.62
N ILE A 475 15.42 2.08 8.90
CA ILE A 475 16.75 1.85 8.39
C ILE A 475 16.74 1.73 6.89
N ASN A 476 17.81 2.22 6.28
CA ASN A 476 18.07 2.09 4.85
C ASN A 476 19.49 1.57 4.66
N GLY A 477 19.79 1.03 3.49
CA GLY A 477 21.14 0.61 3.19
C GLY A 477 21.34 0.31 1.71
N TYR A 478 22.60 0.36 1.30
CA TYR A 478 23.03 0.00 -0.03
C TYR A 478 24.38 -0.69 0.05
N VAL A 479 24.51 -1.84 -0.59
CA VAL A 479 25.74 -2.60 -0.70
C VAL A 479 25.90 -3.04 -2.15
N GLY A 480 27.09 -2.83 -2.71
CA GLY A 480 27.39 -3.27 -4.07
C GLY A 480 28.80 -2.87 -4.50
N ASN A 481 29.21 -3.39 -5.63
CA ASN A 481 30.46 -2.99 -6.29
C ASN A 481 30.23 -2.10 -7.53
N ILE A 482 28.97 -1.84 -7.88
CA ILE A 482 28.58 -0.93 -8.98
C ILE A 482 28.90 0.53 -8.62
N SER A 483 28.77 0.87 -7.33
CA SER A 483 29.33 2.11 -6.81
C SER A 483 30.24 1.76 -5.63
N ARG A 484 31.31 2.53 -5.44
CA ARG A 484 32.24 2.33 -4.30
C ARG A 484 31.60 2.65 -2.94
N ASP A 485 30.37 3.12 -2.92
CA ASP A 485 29.69 3.61 -1.72
C ASP A 485 28.74 2.55 -1.14
N GLY A 486 29.25 1.64 -0.31
CA GLY A 486 28.43 0.91 0.63
C GLY A 486 28.03 1.83 1.78
N TRP A 487 26.74 1.87 2.14
CA TRP A 487 26.26 2.70 3.24
C TRP A 487 25.05 2.10 3.95
N PHE A 488 24.87 2.54 5.16
CA PHE A 488 23.73 2.28 6.01
C PHE A 488 23.23 3.60 6.58
N SER A 489 21.93 3.79 6.70
CA SER A 489 21.38 4.98 7.37
C SER A 489 20.27 4.64 8.34
N ILE A 490 20.14 5.51 9.35
CA ILE A 490 19.01 5.55 10.27
C ILE A 490 18.26 6.84 9.95
N GLU A 491 16.96 6.72 9.70
CA GLU A 491 16.07 7.84 9.49
C GLU A 491 15.02 7.90 10.58
N THR A 492 14.83 9.08 11.14
CA THR A 492 13.76 9.37 12.11
C THR A 492 12.82 10.38 11.48
N GLN A 493 11.53 10.09 11.50
CA GLN A 493 10.48 11.01 11.05
C GLN A 493 9.61 11.39 12.24
N ILE A 494 9.25 12.67 12.30
CA ILE A 494 8.37 13.23 13.33
C ILE A 494 7.31 14.06 12.60
N ARG A 495 6.06 13.87 12.95
CA ARG A 495 4.91 14.63 12.41
C ARG A 495 4.30 15.50 13.49
N ASP A 496 3.59 16.54 13.07
CA ASP A 496 2.92 17.50 13.97
C ASP A 496 3.92 18.19 14.91
N ILE A 497 5.03 18.75 14.34
CA ILE A 497 6.11 19.39 15.09
C ILE A 497 5.73 20.83 15.44
N LEU A 498 5.36 21.64 14.45
CA LEU A 498 5.01 23.05 14.58
C LEU A 498 3.53 23.30 14.27
N MET A 499 2.95 22.49 13.40
CA MET A 499 1.55 22.57 12.99
C MET A 499 1.01 21.18 12.62
N ASP A 500 -0.30 21.00 12.72
CA ASP A 500 -0.94 19.74 12.37
C ASP A 500 -0.69 19.38 10.89
N GLY A 501 -0.09 18.22 10.65
CA GLY A 501 0.18 17.70 9.31
C GLY A 501 1.55 18.04 8.75
N ASP A 502 2.38 18.81 9.46
CA ASP A 502 3.76 18.98 9.07
C ASP A 502 4.60 17.72 9.31
N VAL A 503 5.73 17.66 8.66
CA VAL A 503 6.64 16.51 8.75
C VAL A 503 8.08 16.99 8.78
N GLY A 504 8.83 16.51 9.78
CA GLY A 504 10.27 16.62 9.83
C GLY A 504 10.93 15.26 9.76
N SER A 505 12.05 15.16 9.06
CA SER A 505 12.88 13.95 9.08
C SER A 505 14.36 14.29 9.26
N LEU A 506 15.06 13.40 9.96
CA LEU A 506 16.51 13.45 10.11
C LEU A 506 17.07 12.08 9.72
N GLU A 507 17.90 12.05 8.69
CA GLU A 507 18.59 10.85 8.24
C GLU A 507 20.08 11.00 8.51
N TYR A 508 20.66 10.05 9.23
CA TYR A 508 22.09 9.93 9.45
C TYR A 508 22.63 8.72 8.72
N ARG A 509 23.57 8.97 7.84
CA ARG A 509 24.20 7.97 6.98
C ARG A 509 25.60 7.65 7.44
N LEU A 510 25.92 6.37 7.51
CA LEU A 510 27.20 5.79 7.82
C LEU A 510 27.65 4.89 6.65
N GLY A 511 28.93 4.85 6.39
CA GLY A 511 29.51 4.03 5.34
C GLY A 511 30.90 4.52 4.98
N ASN A 512 31.32 4.34 3.74
CA ASN A 512 32.58 4.87 3.25
C ASN A 512 32.64 6.40 3.36
N ARG A 513 31.46 7.05 3.36
CA ARG A 513 31.30 8.48 3.56
C ARG A 513 30.11 8.74 4.48
N TRP A 514 30.23 9.74 5.31
CA TRP A 514 29.15 10.14 6.19
C TRP A 514 28.20 11.14 5.54
N GLY A 515 26.99 11.23 6.08
CA GLY A 515 26.02 12.24 5.66
C GLY A 515 24.94 12.46 6.71
N LEU A 516 24.46 13.70 6.77
CA LEU A 516 23.33 14.13 7.58
C LEU A 516 22.37 14.90 6.71
N LEU A 517 21.09 14.50 6.69
CA LEU A 517 20.04 15.13 5.92
C LEU A 517 18.84 15.42 6.82
N GLY A 518 18.56 16.70 7.02
CA GLY A 518 17.37 17.19 7.70
C GLY A 518 16.36 17.72 6.69
N ARG A 519 15.09 17.36 6.84
CA ARG A 519 13.99 17.84 6.02
C ARG A 519 12.85 18.32 6.91
N TYR A 520 12.21 19.39 6.52
CA TYR A 520 10.98 19.85 7.13
C TYR A 520 10.03 20.31 6.02
N PHE A 521 8.79 19.85 6.07
CA PHE A 521 7.75 20.24 5.12
C PHE A 521 6.48 20.64 5.87
N THR A 522 5.88 21.76 5.46
CA THR A 522 4.57 22.18 5.95
C THR A 522 3.49 21.20 5.49
N PRO A 523 2.34 21.14 6.18
CA PRO A 523 1.23 20.34 5.68
C PRO A 523 0.83 20.78 4.26
N PRO A 524 0.45 19.82 3.39
CA PRO A 524 -0.08 20.18 2.09
C PRO A 524 -1.41 20.92 2.25
N THR A 525 -1.57 22.04 1.55
CA THR A 525 -2.85 22.77 1.50
C THR A 525 -3.89 22.00 0.67
N PHE A 526 -5.15 22.41 0.70
CA PHE A 526 -6.19 21.86 -0.19
C PHE A 526 -5.93 22.12 -1.68
N GLN A 527 -5.00 23.02 -2.00
CA GLN A 527 -4.54 23.28 -3.37
C GLN A 527 -3.29 22.46 -3.72
N ASP A 528 -2.92 21.46 -2.91
CA ASP A 528 -1.74 20.60 -3.06
C ASP A 528 -0.43 21.38 -3.12
N THR A 529 -0.32 22.46 -2.32
CA THR A 529 0.91 23.26 -2.18
C THR A 529 1.51 23.11 -0.79
N GLN A 530 2.84 23.17 -0.69
CA GLN A 530 3.58 23.09 0.57
C GLN A 530 4.93 23.81 0.49
N PHE A 531 5.48 24.19 1.63
CA PHE A 531 6.86 24.68 1.73
C PHE A 531 7.75 23.56 2.28
N GLY A 532 8.98 23.49 1.76
CA GLY A 532 9.98 22.54 2.22
C GLY A 532 11.32 23.22 2.50
N LEU A 533 11.89 22.88 3.66
CA LEU A 533 13.27 23.21 4.04
C LEU A 533 14.09 21.92 4.05
N VAL A 534 15.19 21.91 3.32
CA VAL A 534 16.13 20.80 3.28
C VAL A 534 17.50 21.30 3.68
N LEU A 535 18.12 20.63 4.65
CA LEU A 535 19.46 20.91 5.16
C LEU A 535 20.32 19.66 4.96
N SER A 536 21.50 19.78 4.40
CA SER A 536 22.41 18.64 4.28
C SER A 536 23.84 18.99 4.67
N ALA A 537 24.52 18.03 5.29
CA ALA A 537 25.95 18.04 5.52
C ALA A 537 26.48 16.65 5.16
N ARG A 538 27.42 16.57 4.23
CA ARG A 538 27.88 15.28 3.72
C ARG A 538 29.30 15.34 3.19
N GLU A 539 29.97 14.20 3.28
CA GLU A 539 31.23 13.95 2.61
C GLU A 539 30.97 13.44 1.20
N GLU A 540 31.61 14.07 0.23
CA GLU A 540 31.58 13.68 -1.19
C GLU A 540 32.99 13.39 -1.66
N GLY A 541 33.16 12.54 -2.65
CA GLY A 541 34.45 12.33 -3.27
C GLY A 541 34.34 11.36 -4.45
N PHE A 542 35.31 11.44 -5.32
CA PHE A 542 35.46 10.58 -6.48
C PHE A 542 36.94 10.57 -6.92
N GLU A 543 37.29 9.55 -7.66
CA GLU A 543 38.64 9.40 -8.23
C GLU A 543 38.53 9.51 -9.74
N THR A 544 39.34 10.37 -10.35
CA THR A 544 39.43 10.51 -11.80
C THR A 544 40.75 9.95 -12.31
N ARG A 545 40.78 9.51 -13.58
CA ARG A 545 42.02 8.99 -14.20
C ARG A 545 43.15 10.02 -14.17
N ASP A 546 42.81 11.29 -14.41
CA ASP A 546 43.81 12.34 -14.68
C ASP A 546 44.08 13.24 -13.47
N LEU A 547 43.11 13.39 -12.55
CA LEU A 547 43.19 14.37 -11.48
C LEU A 547 43.31 13.73 -10.07
N GLY A 548 43.32 12.39 -10.01
CA GLY A 548 43.46 11.66 -8.74
C GLY A 548 42.17 11.66 -7.89
N THR A 549 42.33 11.48 -6.58
CA THR A 549 41.21 11.39 -5.61
C THR A 549 40.87 12.77 -5.07
N HIS A 550 39.60 13.12 -5.14
CA HIS A 550 39.03 14.36 -4.60
C HIS A 550 38.04 14.04 -3.50
N GLU A 551 38.23 14.63 -2.34
CA GLU A 551 37.33 14.51 -1.17
C GLU A 551 37.04 15.90 -0.60
N PHE A 552 35.78 16.18 -0.35
CA PHE A 552 35.34 17.44 0.24
C PHE A 552 34.02 17.24 1.01
N GLU A 553 33.82 18.11 1.99
CA GLU A 553 32.53 18.18 2.67
C GLU A 553 31.66 19.26 2.05
N ARG A 554 30.39 18.92 1.83
CA ARG A 554 29.37 19.83 1.32
C ARG A 554 28.32 20.10 2.37
N TYR A 555 28.05 21.37 2.56
CA TYR A 555 26.98 21.88 3.40
C TYR A 555 25.98 22.59 2.50
N SER A 556 24.70 22.25 2.57
CA SER A 556 23.69 22.92 1.76
C SER A 556 22.38 23.15 2.52
N ALA A 557 21.69 24.20 2.09
CA ALA A 557 20.37 24.54 2.56
C ALA A 557 19.49 24.93 1.37
N ARG A 558 18.25 24.46 1.35
CA ARG A 558 17.26 24.77 0.32
C ARG A 558 15.91 25.04 0.96
N LEU A 559 15.31 26.19 0.60
CA LEU A 559 13.94 26.54 0.91
C LEU A 559 13.16 26.65 -0.39
N ALA A 560 12.10 25.89 -0.53
CA ALA A 560 11.32 25.90 -1.77
C ALA A 560 9.82 25.76 -1.47
N TRP A 561 9.02 26.36 -2.34
CA TRP A 561 7.59 26.14 -2.47
C TRP A 561 7.35 25.07 -3.52
N TYR A 562 6.48 24.12 -3.20
CA TYR A 562 6.13 23.02 -4.07
C TYR A 562 4.63 22.99 -4.35
N LYS A 563 4.27 22.59 -5.57
CA LYS A 563 2.91 22.30 -5.98
C LYS A 563 2.85 20.92 -6.63
N ASN A 564 2.00 20.06 -6.08
CA ASN A 564 1.66 18.79 -6.71
C ASN A 564 0.54 19.01 -7.72
N PHE A 565 0.58 18.31 -8.86
CA PHE A 565 -0.46 18.33 -9.88
C PHE A 565 -0.62 16.93 -10.50
N GLY A 566 -1.88 16.46 -10.57
CA GLY A 566 -2.13 15.08 -10.92
C GLY A 566 -1.68 14.09 -9.85
N ARG A 567 -1.43 12.85 -10.25
CA ARG A 567 -1.12 11.77 -9.30
C ARG A 567 0.35 11.70 -8.89
N ARG A 568 1.26 12.10 -9.79
CA ARG A 568 2.70 11.82 -9.66
C ARG A 568 3.56 12.98 -10.16
N ASN A 569 3.00 14.17 -10.25
CA ASN A 569 3.70 15.31 -10.81
C ASN A 569 3.91 16.38 -9.76
N ARG A 570 5.07 17.03 -9.79
CA ARG A 570 5.45 18.05 -8.83
C ARG A 570 6.29 19.14 -9.50
N PHE A 571 6.00 20.36 -9.16
CA PHE A 571 6.81 21.54 -9.49
C PHE A 571 7.30 22.18 -8.20
N GLY A 572 8.54 22.65 -8.19
CA GLY A 572 9.14 23.36 -7.07
C GLY A 572 9.88 24.60 -7.52
N ILE A 573 9.78 25.66 -6.76
CA ILE A 573 10.55 26.90 -6.94
C ILE A 573 11.07 27.36 -5.59
N GLY A 574 12.32 27.79 -5.53
CA GLY A 574 12.92 28.15 -4.27
C GLY A 574 14.29 28.84 -4.40
N TYR A 575 14.99 28.81 -3.30
CA TYR A 575 16.32 29.35 -3.17
C TYR A 575 17.22 28.33 -2.47
N ALA A 576 18.44 28.17 -2.95
CA ALA A 576 19.38 27.21 -2.39
C ALA A 576 20.76 27.83 -2.21
N VAL A 577 21.45 27.33 -1.19
CA VAL A 577 22.82 27.73 -0.82
C VAL A 577 23.64 26.46 -0.67
N SER A 578 24.86 26.46 -1.19
CA SER A 578 25.84 25.38 -1.04
C SER A 578 27.20 25.94 -0.72
N ARG A 579 27.92 25.28 0.20
CA ARG A 579 29.30 25.57 0.59
C ARG A 579 30.09 24.27 0.66
N ILE A 580 31.30 24.27 0.13
CA ILE A 580 32.28 23.20 0.34
C ILE A 580 33.29 23.60 1.43
N SER A 581 33.89 22.61 2.11
CA SER A 581 34.73 22.81 3.30
C SER A 581 35.94 23.73 3.06
N GLN A 582 36.48 23.75 1.84
CA GLN A 582 37.67 24.54 1.47
C GLN A 582 37.41 25.50 0.31
N GLY A 583 36.12 25.88 0.09
CA GLY A 583 35.74 26.70 -1.03
C GLY A 583 34.69 27.76 -0.72
N ASP A 584 34.24 28.41 -1.77
CA ASP A 584 33.27 29.49 -1.72
C ASP A 584 31.86 29.01 -1.41
N THR A 585 31.05 29.95 -0.99
CA THR A 585 29.62 29.75 -0.79
C THR A 585 28.86 30.27 -2.01
N PHE A 586 28.13 29.40 -2.66
CA PHE A 586 27.26 29.75 -3.78
C PHE A 586 25.81 29.75 -3.35
N SER A 587 25.03 30.68 -3.88
CA SER A 587 23.61 30.79 -3.57
C SER A 587 22.82 31.32 -4.77
N GLY A 588 21.60 30.85 -4.95
CA GLY A 588 20.77 31.28 -6.08
C GLY A 588 19.43 30.57 -6.18
N PRO A 589 18.61 30.96 -7.16
CA PRO A 589 17.30 30.35 -7.38
C PRO A 589 17.41 28.87 -7.74
N TYR A 590 16.40 28.13 -7.29
CA TYR A 590 16.24 26.70 -7.48
C TYR A 590 14.89 26.39 -8.11
N LEU A 591 14.88 25.50 -9.10
CA LEU A 591 13.71 24.99 -9.76
C LEU A 591 13.74 23.45 -9.74
N SER A 592 12.60 22.83 -9.54
CA SER A 592 12.44 21.38 -9.60
C SER A 592 11.18 21.02 -10.39
N LEU A 593 11.27 20.05 -11.27
CA LEU A 593 10.17 19.50 -12.04
C LEU A 593 10.23 17.99 -12.00
N ASN A 594 9.14 17.37 -11.60
CA ASN A 594 8.96 15.93 -11.70
C ASN A 594 7.63 15.63 -12.40
N ILE A 595 7.68 14.91 -13.50
CA ILE A 595 6.52 14.42 -14.24
C ILE A 595 6.67 12.91 -14.39
N ASN A 596 5.66 12.15 -13.99
CA ASN A 596 5.70 10.70 -14.03
C ASN A 596 4.35 10.13 -14.50
N THR A 597 4.37 9.51 -15.67
CA THR A 597 3.22 8.86 -16.31
C THR A 597 3.38 7.33 -16.40
N LEU A 598 4.41 6.78 -15.76
CA LEU A 598 4.67 5.34 -15.75
C LEU A 598 3.48 4.60 -15.13
N ASP A 599 3.11 3.47 -15.72
CA ASP A 599 1.99 2.63 -15.24
C ASP A 599 2.30 1.96 -13.88
N ASP A 600 3.54 1.56 -13.65
CA ASP A 600 4.01 0.97 -12.40
C ASP A 600 5.32 1.66 -11.99
N PRO A 601 5.47 2.17 -10.75
CA PRO A 601 6.70 2.84 -10.31
C PRO A 601 7.88 1.88 -10.12
N VAL A 602 7.63 0.59 -9.92
CA VAL A 602 8.67 -0.41 -9.60
C VAL A 602 9.02 -1.27 -10.82
N LEU A 603 8.02 -1.69 -11.57
CA LEU A 603 8.14 -2.53 -12.77
C LEU A 603 7.38 -1.90 -13.94
N PRO A 604 7.75 -0.71 -14.41
CA PRO A 604 7.01 -0.04 -15.47
C PRO A 604 7.00 -0.87 -16.74
N THR A 605 5.83 -0.91 -17.40
CA THR A 605 5.68 -1.53 -18.72
C THR A 605 5.45 -0.50 -19.80
N LYS A 606 4.84 0.63 -19.47
CA LYS A 606 4.56 1.73 -20.41
C LYS A 606 4.58 3.09 -19.70
N GLY A 607 4.74 4.15 -20.49
CA GLY A 607 4.73 5.52 -20.01
C GLY A 607 6.12 6.15 -19.98
N TRP A 608 6.20 7.36 -19.48
CA TRP A 608 7.44 8.11 -19.39
C TRP A 608 7.52 8.92 -18.10
N SER A 609 8.74 9.28 -17.73
CA SER A 609 8.99 10.23 -16.64
C SER A 609 10.09 11.20 -16.99
N LEU A 610 10.01 12.39 -16.41
CA LEU A 610 11.01 13.45 -16.49
C LEU A 610 11.23 14.02 -15.10
N THR A 611 12.46 14.00 -14.64
CA THR A 611 12.90 14.73 -13.46
C THR A 611 13.94 15.73 -13.86
N SER A 612 13.82 16.95 -13.40
CA SER A 612 14.77 18.02 -13.67
C SER A 612 14.90 18.94 -12.47
N ASP A 613 16.10 19.04 -11.94
CA ASP A 613 16.51 20.01 -10.93
C ASP A 613 17.47 21.01 -11.56
N VAL A 614 17.22 22.29 -11.37
CA VAL A 614 18.05 23.38 -11.86
C VAL A 614 18.37 24.31 -10.69
N TRP A 615 19.64 24.59 -10.52
CA TRP A 615 20.12 25.58 -9.56
C TRP A 615 21.02 26.58 -10.27
N ALA A 616 20.67 27.86 -10.20
CA ALA A 616 21.37 28.94 -10.84
C ALA A 616 22.00 29.88 -9.80
N PRO A 617 23.16 29.53 -9.24
CA PRO A 617 23.84 30.38 -8.28
C PRO A 617 24.28 31.69 -8.94
N PHE A 618 24.24 32.79 -8.19
CA PHE A 618 24.72 34.07 -8.65
C PHE A 618 26.24 34.01 -8.88
N ASN A 619 26.69 34.56 -10.00
CA ASN A 619 28.08 34.58 -10.44
C ASN A 619 28.68 33.21 -10.83
N GLU A 620 27.85 32.20 -11.07
CA GLU A 620 28.26 30.88 -11.53
C GLU A 620 27.37 30.36 -12.65
N VAL A 621 27.82 29.30 -13.30
CA VAL A 621 27.04 28.60 -14.34
C VAL A 621 25.86 27.87 -13.71
N ALA A 622 24.70 27.92 -14.36
CA ALA A 622 23.56 27.16 -13.92
C ALA A 622 23.83 25.66 -13.97
N MET A 623 23.55 25.01 -12.84
CA MET A 623 23.72 23.57 -12.67
C MET A 623 22.40 22.87 -12.89
N THR A 624 22.39 21.88 -13.74
CA THR A 624 21.21 21.11 -14.10
C THR A 624 21.45 19.63 -13.88
N HIS A 625 20.46 18.95 -13.39
CA HIS A 625 20.37 17.49 -13.38
C HIS A 625 19.01 17.08 -13.90
N SER A 626 18.96 16.58 -15.11
CA SER A 626 17.74 16.13 -15.75
C SER A 626 17.86 14.66 -16.13
N LEU A 627 16.79 13.90 -15.87
CA LEU A 627 16.67 12.50 -16.21
C LEU A 627 15.33 12.28 -16.90
N PHE A 628 15.36 11.67 -18.06
CA PHE A 628 14.21 11.23 -18.83
C PHE A 628 14.22 9.71 -18.97
N GLN A 629 13.07 9.08 -18.83
CA GLN A 629 12.90 7.68 -19.18
C GLN A 629 11.57 7.45 -19.89
N TYR A 630 11.56 6.50 -20.81
CA TYR A 630 10.38 6.09 -21.58
C TYR A 630 10.35 4.58 -21.74
N HIS A 631 9.21 3.97 -21.44
CA HIS A 631 8.95 2.55 -21.59
C HIS A 631 7.90 2.34 -22.67
N LEU A 632 8.28 1.66 -23.73
CA LEU A 632 7.45 1.35 -24.88
C LEU A 632 7.13 -0.16 -24.88
N PRO A 633 5.88 -0.57 -24.66
CA PRO A 633 5.51 -1.97 -24.77
C PRO A 633 5.66 -2.44 -26.22
N THR A 634 6.19 -3.64 -26.40
CA THR A 634 6.33 -4.32 -27.69
C THR A 634 5.53 -5.62 -27.66
N CYS A 635 5.87 -6.61 -28.47
CA CYS A 635 5.19 -7.91 -28.48
C CYS A 635 5.70 -8.85 -27.36
N GLN A 636 4.84 -9.79 -26.92
CA GLN A 636 5.21 -10.93 -26.07
C GLN A 636 5.90 -10.56 -24.74
N GLU A 637 5.35 -9.60 -23.99
CA GLU A 637 5.89 -9.18 -22.66
C GLU A 637 7.24 -8.47 -22.69
N TRP A 638 7.79 -8.20 -23.86
CA TRP A 638 8.97 -7.36 -24.02
C TRP A 638 8.59 -5.88 -24.07
N LYS A 639 9.48 -5.03 -23.61
CA LYS A 639 9.38 -3.58 -23.71
C LYS A 639 10.74 -3.00 -24.13
N MET A 640 10.70 -1.91 -24.87
CA MET A 640 11.88 -1.07 -25.09
C MET A 640 11.99 -0.05 -23.97
N VAL A 641 13.18 0.16 -23.49
CA VAL A 641 13.52 1.15 -22.46
C VAL A 641 14.45 2.17 -23.06
N PHE A 642 14.05 3.43 -22.98
CA PHE A 642 14.88 4.56 -23.39
C PHE A 642 15.09 5.44 -22.16
N GLN A 643 16.35 5.71 -21.83
CA GLN A 643 16.68 6.65 -20.77
C GLN A 643 17.73 7.63 -21.29
N GLY A 644 17.72 8.83 -20.75
CA GLY A 644 18.71 9.84 -21.06
C GLY A 644 18.83 10.84 -19.94
N GLY A 645 20.03 11.36 -19.75
CA GLY A 645 20.30 12.35 -18.74
C GLY A 645 21.16 13.47 -19.25
N LEU A 646 20.98 14.63 -18.63
CA LEU A 646 21.79 15.84 -18.84
C LEU A 646 22.21 16.37 -17.47
N LYS A 647 23.50 16.67 -17.36
CA LYS A 647 24.07 17.40 -16.23
C LYS A 647 24.84 18.58 -16.74
N THR A 648 24.74 19.72 -16.07
CA THR A 648 25.61 20.86 -16.28
C THR A 648 26.27 21.24 -14.96
N GLY A 649 27.46 21.82 -15.06
CA GLY A 649 28.25 22.21 -13.90
C GLY A 649 29.38 23.16 -14.29
N ASN A 650 30.36 23.30 -13.42
CA ASN A 650 31.57 24.09 -13.63
C ASN A 650 32.80 23.19 -13.45
N ALA A 651 33.49 22.84 -14.52
CA ALA A 651 34.67 21.97 -14.50
C ALA A 651 35.88 22.59 -13.80
N ASP A 652 35.98 23.93 -13.77
CA ASP A 652 37.05 24.63 -13.07
C ASP A 652 36.94 24.47 -11.55
N ASN A 653 35.74 24.22 -11.05
CA ASN A 653 35.50 23.84 -9.66
C ASN A 653 34.95 22.40 -9.60
N ILE A 654 35.84 21.47 -9.40
CA ILE A 654 35.56 20.04 -9.48
C ILE A 654 34.37 19.58 -8.55
N ALA A 655 34.13 20.27 -7.45
CA ALA A 655 33.02 19.99 -6.59
C ALA A 655 31.64 20.34 -7.21
N TYR A 656 31.63 21.16 -8.25
CA TYR A 656 30.46 21.60 -8.99
C TYR A 656 30.47 21.14 -10.46
N ALA A 657 31.39 20.29 -10.83
CA ALA A 657 31.50 19.75 -12.19
C ALA A 657 30.34 18.79 -12.54
N ALA A 658 30.07 18.69 -13.84
CA ALA A 658 29.20 17.64 -14.37
C ALA A 658 30.00 16.32 -14.43
N ILE A 659 29.57 15.33 -13.69
CA ILE A 659 30.25 14.04 -13.56
C ILE A 659 29.41 12.95 -14.23
N LEU A 660 30.02 12.14 -15.08
CA LEU A 660 29.41 11.01 -15.77
C LEU A 660 30.14 9.71 -15.42
N GLY A 661 29.40 8.65 -15.13
CA GLY A 661 29.94 7.35 -14.76
C GLY A 661 30.06 7.13 -13.26
N ASN A 662 29.68 8.12 -12.46
CA ASN A 662 29.53 7.91 -11.04
C ASN A 662 28.14 7.30 -10.81
N ARG A 663 28.05 5.95 -10.82
CA ARG A 663 26.85 5.22 -10.41
C ARG A 663 26.13 4.46 -11.54
N GLU A 664 24.84 4.72 -11.82
CA GLU A 664 24.02 3.92 -12.75
C GLU A 664 24.02 4.42 -14.20
N GLU A 665 24.73 5.47 -14.49
CA GLU A 665 24.74 6.09 -15.81
C GLU A 665 25.57 5.28 -16.81
N LEU A 666 26.83 4.99 -16.42
CA LEU A 666 27.77 4.11 -17.15
C LEU A 666 28.49 3.22 -16.11
N TYR A 667 28.17 1.95 -16.06
CA TYR A 667 28.64 1.06 -15.01
C TYR A 667 30.15 0.80 -15.05
N SER A 668 30.72 0.70 -16.25
CA SER A 668 32.15 0.47 -16.42
C SER A 668 33.01 1.67 -16.00
N LEU A 669 32.44 2.88 -16.04
CA LEU A 669 33.11 4.13 -15.60
C LEU A 669 32.97 4.38 -14.09
N SER A 670 32.37 3.51 -13.32
CA SER A 670 32.12 3.73 -11.87
C SER A 670 33.41 3.95 -11.06
N LYS A 671 34.55 3.45 -11.54
CA LYS A 671 35.86 3.64 -10.89
C LYS A 671 36.52 4.96 -11.25
N HIS A 672 36.35 5.38 -12.49
CA HIS A 672 37.04 6.55 -13.06
C HIS A 672 36.05 7.37 -13.90
N PRO A 673 35.16 8.15 -13.26
CA PRO A 673 34.18 8.94 -13.97
C PRO A 673 34.79 10.01 -14.84
N LEU A 674 34.08 10.38 -15.91
CA LEU A 674 34.42 11.53 -16.76
C LEU A 674 33.88 12.81 -16.10
N VAL A 675 34.62 13.90 -16.22
CA VAL A 675 34.34 15.19 -15.58
C VAL A 675 34.41 16.32 -16.59
N GLY A 676 33.42 17.22 -16.58
CA GLY A 676 33.36 18.38 -17.44
C GLY A 676 32.32 19.41 -17.04
N ASP A 677 32.05 20.36 -17.95
CA ASP A 677 31.03 21.39 -17.78
C ASP A 677 29.63 20.87 -18.11
N GLN A 678 29.56 19.94 -19.04
CA GLN A 678 28.32 19.29 -19.43
C GLN A 678 28.54 17.79 -19.59
N ALA A 679 27.58 17.00 -19.16
CA ALA A 679 27.58 15.57 -19.34
C ALA A 679 26.17 15.12 -19.77
N TYR A 680 26.11 14.28 -20.80
CA TYR A 680 24.89 13.65 -21.21
C TYR A 680 25.12 12.16 -21.47
N TRP A 681 24.05 11.39 -21.30
CA TRP A 681 24.09 9.97 -21.57
C TRP A 681 22.75 9.49 -22.12
N LEU A 682 22.83 8.40 -22.86
CA LEU A 682 21.69 7.71 -23.46
C LEU A 682 21.79 6.22 -23.14
N HIS A 683 20.64 5.63 -22.89
CA HIS A 683 20.46 4.21 -22.66
C HIS A 683 19.32 3.69 -23.53
N ILE A 684 19.55 2.62 -24.23
CA ILE A 684 18.55 1.89 -25.00
C ILE A 684 18.60 0.45 -24.56
N GLY A 685 17.49 -0.09 -24.14
CA GLY A 685 17.38 -1.46 -23.64
C GLY A 685 16.15 -2.18 -24.15
N ALA A 686 16.26 -3.49 -24.28
CA ALA A 686 15.14 -4.40 -24.44
C ALA A 686 14.98 -5.18 -23.13
N SER A 687 13.82 -5.07 -22.50
CA SER A 687 13.58 -5.56 -21.14
C SER A 687 12.34 -6.44 -21.09
N ARG A 688 12.41 -7.51 -20.27
CA ARG A 688 11.28 -8.42 -20.03
C ARG A 688 11.11 -8.68 -18.56
N ASN A 689 9.88 -8.58 -18.07
CA ASN A 689 9.52 -9.00 -16.73
C ASN A 689 9.35 -10.52 -16.71
N MET A 690 10.32 -11.24 -16.13
CA MET A 690 10.32 -12.71 -16.03
C MET A 690 9.33 -13.21 -14.98
N MET A 691 9.15 -12.44 -13.92
CA MET A 691 8.25 -12.74 -12.82
C MET A 691 7.68 -11.43 -12.27
N ARG A 692 6.39 -11.46 -11.93
CA ARG A 692 5.70 -10.35 -11.26
C ARG A 692 4.98 -10.88 -10.02
N SER A 693 5.10 -10.18 -8.92
CA SER A 693 4.48 -10.55 -7.65
C SER A 693 4.10 -9.28 -6.87
N TRP A 694 3.26 -9.42 -5.84
CA TRP A 694 2.86 -8.34 -4.93
C TRP A 694 4.05 -7.69 -4.19
N TRP A 695 5.14 -8.43 -3.96
CA TRP A 695 6.37 -7.90 -3.31
C TRP A 695 7.34 -7.24 -4.29
N GLY A 696 7.20 -7.43 -5.60
CA GLY A 696 8.11 -6.95 -6.63
C GLY A 696 8.17 -7.85 -7.84
N GLY A 697 9.34 -8.06 -8.41
CA GLY A 697 9.50 -8.94 -9.55
C GLY A 697 10.94 -9.21 -9.94
N VAL A 698 11.11 -9.90 -11.05
CA VAL A 698 12.40 -10.16 -11.69
C VAL A 698 12.34 -9.64 -13.11
N ASN A 699 13.27 -8.79 -13.47
CA ASN A 699 13.37 -8.19 -14.79
C ASN A 699 14.75 -8.47 -15.39
N VAL A 700 14.78 -8.90 -16.65
CA VAL A 700 16.00 -9.07 -17.45
C VAL A 700 16.01 -8.01 -18.52
N GLU A 701 17.14 -7.36 -18.71
CA GLU A 701 17.35 -6.30 -19.69
C GLU A 701 18.64 -6.51 -20.46
N LEU A 702 18.57 -6.40 -21.78
CA LEU A 702 19.71 -6.26 -22.69
C LEU A 702 19.80 -4.78 -23.06
N PHE A 703 20.96 -4.17 -22.93
CA PHE A 703 21.08 -2.73 -23.13
C PHE A 703 22.39 -2.30 -23.80
N GLY A 704 22.34 -1.13 -24.41
CA GLY A 704 23.51 -0.34 -24.83
C GLY A 704 23.43 1.05 -24.23
N ARG A 705 24.57 1.62 -23.86
CA ARG A 705 24.71 2.96 -23.32
C ARG A 705 25.82 3.72 -24.03
N TYR A 706 25.58 5.01 -24.14
CA TYR A 706 26.54 5.96 -24.63
C TYR A 706 26.50 7.19 -23.74
N GLY A 707 27.66 7.73 -23.41
CA GLY A 707 27.77 8.97 -22.66
C GLY A 707 28.92 9.83 -23.19
N GLN A 708 28.77 11.13 -23.02
CA GLN A 708 29.75 12.10 -23.41
C GLN A 708 29.82 13.24 -22.39
N VAL A 709 31.04 13.73 -22.19
CA VAL A 709 31.33 14.89 -21.37
C VAL A 709 32.00 15.95 -22.24
N LEU A 710 31.54 17.19 -22.10
CA LEU A 710 32.12 18.37 -22.80
C LEU A 710 32.84 19.23 -21.76
N LYS A 711 34.07 19.61 -22.09
CA LYS A 711 34.86 20.59 -21.34
C LYS A 711 35.18 21.75 -22.28
N GLU A 712 34.91 23.01 -21.88
CA GLU A 712 35.12 24.22 -22.65
C GLU A 712 34.56 24.20 -24.09
N TRP A 713 33.51 23.40 -24.34
CA TRP A 713 32.88 23.22 -25.65
C TRP A 713 33.82 22.72 -26.80
N LYS A 714 35.09 22.42 -26.48
CA LYS A 714 36.11 22.07 -27.47
C LYS A 714 36.65 20.65 -27.29
N ASN A 715 36.82 20.19 -26.08
CA ASN A 715 37.33 18.87 -25.79
C ASN A 715 36.13 18.00 -25.31
N HIS A 716 35.99 16.79 -25.87
CA HIS A 716 34.96 15.86 -25.51
C HIS A 716 35.59 14.49 -25.27
N ASP A 717 35.16 13.89 -24.16
CA ASP A 717 35.38 12.48 -23.86
C ASP A 717 34.07 11.72 -23.97
N SER A 718 34.12 10.61 -24.67
CA SER A 718 32.94 9.78 -24.85
C SER A 718 33.20 8.33 -24.40
N TRP A 719 32.14 7.66 -23.99
CA TRP A 719 32.19 6.28 -23.54
C TRP A 719 30.97 5.51 -23.98
N TRP A 720 31.15 4.26 -24.36
CA TRP A 720 30.05 3.38 -24.63
C TRP A 720 30.23 2.04 -23.90
N GLU A 721 29.11 1.43 -23.58
CA GLU A 721 29.07 0.10 -22.99
C GLU A 721 27.80 -0.64 -23.44
N THR A 722 27.84 -1.96 -23.44
CA THR A 722 26.70 -2.83 -23.67
C THR A 722 26.68 -3.94 -22.64
N GLY A 723 25.48 -4.46 -22.31
CA GLY A 723 25.43 -5.47 -21.26
C GLY A 723 24.10 -6.09 -21.04
N ILE A 724 24.07 -6.92 -20.01
CA ILE A 724 22.90 -7.61 -19.49
C ILE A 724 22.71 -7.25 -18.02
N ALA A 725 21.50 -6.90 -17.65
CA ALA A 725 21.11 -6.65 -16.26
C ALA A 725 19.99 -7.60 -15.83
N LEU A 726 20.15 -8.21 -14.67
CA LEU A 726 19.09 -8.88 -13.91
C LEU A 726 18.73 -7.99 -12.73
N THR A 727 17.50 -7.51 -12.67
CA THR A 727 17.03 -6.69 -11.56
C THR A 727 15.88 -7.35 -10.83
N MET A 728 15.90 -7.25 -9.50
CA MET A 728 14.87 -7.75 -8.61
C MET A 728 14.32 -6.57 -7.79
N PRO A 729 13.53 -5.68 -8.41
CA PRO A 729 12.94 -4.57 -7.71
C PRO A 729 11.81 -5.05 -6.81
N THR A 730 11.78 -4.54 -5.59
CA THR A 730 10.69 -4.73 -4.62
C THR A 730 10.16 -3.36 -4.17
N ASN A 731 9.13 -3.38 -3.32
CA ASN A 731 8.58 -2.13 -2.78
C ASN A 731 9.59 -1.34 -1.93
N ASN A 732 10.55 -2.04 -1.30
CA ASN A 732 11.44 -1.46 -0.29
C ASN A 732 12.92 -1.51 -0.64
N PHE A 733 13.33 -2.35 -1.59
CA PHE A 733 14.71 -2.46 -2.04
C PHE A 733 14.78 -3.03 -3.46
N ALA A 734 15.93 -2.89 -4.08
CA ALA A 734 16.22 -3.52 -5.36
C ALA A 734 17.51 -4.33 -5.27
N GLY A 735 17.49 -5.54 -5.81
CA GLY A 735 18.70 -6.31 -6.12
C GLY A 735 19.03 -6.14 -7.60
N LYS A 736 20.30 -6.01 -7.94
CA LYS A 736 20.76 -5.88 -9.32
C LYS A 736 22.04 -6.66 -9.52
N VAL A 737 22.12 -7.41 -10.61
CA VAL A 737 23.33 -8.04 -11.11
C VAL A 737 23.50 -7.62 -12.56
N ILE A 738 24.69 -7.18 -12.94
CA ILE A 738 24.99 -6.74 -14.30
C ILE A 738 26.31 -7.33 -14.78
N VAL A 739 26.38 -7.52 -16.09
CA VAL A 739 27.62 -7.77 -16.83
C VAL A 739 27.66 -6.77 -17.98
N VAL A 740 28.70 -6.00 -18.05
CA VAL A 740 28.92 -4.98 -19.10
C VAL A 740 30.21 -5.27 -19.83
N TYR A 741 30.17 -5.02 -21.13
CA TYR A 741 31.34 -4.97 -22.01
C TYR A 741 31.48 -3.54 -22.51
N ASP A 742 32.67 -2.95 -22.40
CA ASP A 742 32.92 -1.54 -22.69
C ASP A 742 33.82 -1.32 -23.89
N GLN A 743 34.08 -0.05 -24.22
CA GLN A 743 34.87 0.36 -25.37
C GLN A 743 36.36 -0.03 -25.29
N ASP A 744 36.91 -0.26 -24.09
CA ASP A 744 38.28 -0.73 -23.89
C ASP A 744 38.40 -2.23 -24.07
N GLY A 745 37.27 -2.93 -24.32
CA GLY A 745 37.20 -4.40 -24.48
C GLY A 745 37.20 -5.14 -23.18
N GLU A 746 36.87 -4.49 -22.08
CA GLU A 746 36.84 -5.09 -20.75
C GLU A 746 35.44 -5.51 -20.34
N PHE A 747 35.38 -6.61 -19.56
CA PHE A 747 34.15 -7.06 -18.91
C PHE A 747 34.11 -6.58 -17.46
N THR A 748 33.06 -5.84 -17.11
CA THR A 748 32.80 -5.45 -15.74
C THR A 748 31.60 -6.24 -15.21
N PHE A 749 31.80 -6.96 -14.10
CA PHE A 749 30.72 -7.58 -13.31
C PHE A 749 30.32 -6.68 -12.18
N GLY A 750 29.04 -6.39 -12.09
CA GLY A 750 28.47 -5.54 -11.06
C GLY A 750 27.32 -6.21 -10.31
N TYR A 751 27.22 -5.92 -9.03
CA TYR A 751 26.06 -6.24 -8.22
C TYR A 751 25.74 -5.11 -7.26
N SER A 752 24.46 -4.97 -6.91
CA SER A 752 24.04 -4.09 -5.86
C SER A 752 22.80 -4.63 -5.16
N PHE A 753 22.65 -4.28 -3.90
CA PHE A 753 21.50 -4.57 -3.08
C PHE A 753 21.15 -3.34 -2.23
N GLY A 754 19.89 -2.97 -2.23
CA GLY A 754 19.41 -1.73 -1.63
C GLY A 754 18.92 -0.75 -2.67
N ILE A 755 18.38 0.37 -2.24
CA ILE A 755 18.01 1.47 -3.14
C ILE A 755 19.18 2.44 -3.16
N PRO A 756 19.77 2.71 -4.33
CA PRO A 756 20.80 3.74 -4.46
C PRO A 756 20.13 5.09 -4.21
N ARG A 757 20.19 5.58 -3.00
CA ARG A 757 19.67 6.89 -2.63
C ARG A 757 20.79 7.92 -2.68
N TRP A 758 20.61 8.94 -3.51
CA TRP A 758 21.66 9.86 -3.85
C TRP A 758 21.52 11.20 -3.14
N TRP A 759 22.48 11.48 -2.29
CA TRP A 759 22.65 12.80 -1.75
C TRP A 759 23.77 13.57 -2.44
N SER A 760 24.42 13.02 -3.45
CA SER A 760 25.55 13.63 -4.10
C SER A 760 25.17 14.32 -5.39
N GLY A 761 25.85 15.40 -5.65
CA GLY A 761 25.69 16.23 -6.81
C GLY A 761 25.85 17.71 -6.50
N PRO A 762 26.08 18.53 -7.50
CA PRO A 762 26.31 19.96 -7.31
C PRO A 762 25.07 20.71 -6.82
N ILE A 763 23.87 20.17 -7.06
CA ILE A 763 22.61 20.84 -6.70
C ILE A 763 22.31 20.58 -5.22
N PRO A 764 22.06 21.66 -4.43
CA PRO A 764 21.81 21.60 -3.00
C PRO A 764 20.56 20.84 -2.62
#